data_17fae79a3eba366d6a622742386274ec
#
_entry.id   17fae79a3eba366d6a622742386274ec
#
_cell.length_a   1.000
_cell.length_b   1.000
_cell.length_c   1.000
_cell.angle_alpha   90.00
_cell.angle_beta   90.00
_cell.angle_gamma   90.00
#
_symmetry.space_group_name_H-M   'P 1'
#
loop_
_entity.id
_entity.type
_entity.pdbx_description
1 polymer ?
#
loop_
_entity_poly.entity_id
_entity_poly.type
_entity_poly.pdbx_seq_one_letter_code
_entity_poly.pdbx_strand_id
1 'polypeptide(L)'
;MSASITTIPASYFVDIVPGVIGAGQPGLTLIGLMLTTNPIVPVGQVLSFPNLAAVQSYFGASATESVHAAVYFAGYNGCTKIPAALLFAQYPLTAVAAYVRGGALNMTLAQLQAITTGSITVITDTGTLTDATFTQFPSATSFANAAQWLSAALPNHGPGLATGTAIMGFTATGTGSGTALTLASVSGYVSFGPSGDSVTGTGIPSNTTIVSQTSGTPNGAGVYVTNNATTISGTTATGSSFFLDVTAVATGTILAGYEAFVVGGGSFTDEAPLVISQVSGTTGGAGVYLMALANGGRFNQVSEAVSFGPPGVTYVNGGFQISSSTTGAGSFVDFPTGTLAPLINLTQATGAVQSLGAAAAVPATFMAGIVSVDRNWATFETLFDPDGGSGNTQKLLFAAWVNSTSYQFAYLCTDTDITPTESTTATGSLGYILGQSNSSGTVPLWQPVGGGNHLASLAAAFAASVNFNATNGRATFAYKSQAGIVPAVTSATALSNLIANGYGSYVAAATAGGAWQFAYPGQISGPFAWFDSFINQLWLNNQCQIALMTLLTSIGRLPYNLAGYAAIRQTLTGGAQAGAVVLPPASPVAAGLNNGVITPNVPLSAEQAIVVNSLAGLTIAPTLSAQGWYLSIQPATAAVRAARQSPTVILLYMDGGAIQQIDMSSLLVQ
;
A
#
# COMPACT_ATOMS: atom_id res chain seq x y z
N MET A 1 21.27 1.64 2.56
CA MET A 1 21.26 3.12 2.45
C MET A 1 21.02 3.46 1.00
N SER A 2 19.79 3.78 0.64
CA SER A 2 19.47 4.34 -0.67
C SER A 2 19.85 5.81 -0.63
N ALA A 3 20.89 6.18 -1.36
CA ALA A 3 21.26 7.57 -1.50
C ALA A 3 20.13 8.28 -2.27
N SER A 4 19.45 9.21 -1.62
CA SER A 4 18.59 10.18 -2.28
C SER A 4 19.45 11.03 -3.21
N ILE A 5 19.56 10.63 -4.47
CA ILE A 5 20.29 11.38 -5.48
C ILE A 5 19.26 12.28 -6.17
N THR A 6 19.21 13.54 -5.80
CA THR A 6 18.59 14.60 -6.60
C THR A 6 19.45 14.81 -7.85
N THR A 7 19.26 13.97 -8.85
CA THR A 7 20.03 14.02 -10.11
C THR A 7 19.13 14.54 -11.23
N ILE A 8 19.74 15.26 -12.17
CA ILE A 8 19.10 15.60 -13.44
C ILE A 8 18.74 14.28 -14.13
N PRO A 9 17.48 14.04 -14.53
CA PRO A 9 17.09 12.81 -15.22
C PRO A 9 17.89 12.63 -16.49
N ALA A 10 18.33 11.39 -16.76
CA ALA A 10 19.07 11.09 -17.99
C ALA A 10 18.26 11.42 -19.27
N SER A 11 16.93 11.43 -19.19
CA SER A 11 16.03 11.90 -20.25
C SER A 11 16.24 13.37 -20.67
N TYR A 12 16.83 14.20 -19.82
CA TYR A 12 17.24 15.55 -20.20
C TYR A 12 18.35 15.56 -21.28
N PHE A 13 19.22 14.56 -21.26
CA PHE A 13 20.34 14.42 -22.20
C PHE A 13 20.02 13.46 -23.35
N VAL A 14 19.25 12.40 -23.04
CA VAL A 14 18.80 11.37 -23.99
C VAL A 14 17.33 11.11 -23.75
N ASP A 15 16.49 11.78 -24.56
CA ASP A 15 15.05 11.58 -24.56
C ASP A 15 14.67 10.51 -25.57
N ILE A 16 14.07 9.43 -25.08
CA ILE A 16 13.54 8.34 -25.89
C ILE A 16 12.03 8.33 -25.70
N VAL A 17 11.33 8.74 -26.72
CA VAL A 17 9.87 8.79 -26.71
C VAL A 17 9.32 7.49 -27.31
N PRO A 18 8.47 6.76 -26.57
CA PRO A 18 8.02 7.03 -25.21
C PRO A 18 9.17 7.01 -24.21
N GLY A 19 9.19 8.00 -23.29
CA GLY A 19 10.27 8.24 -22.36
C GLY A 19 10.51 7.09 -21.37
N VAL A 20 11.73 6.97 -20.88
CA VAL A 20 12.16 5.93 -19.95
C VAL A 20 12.74 6.54 -18.68
N ILE A 21 12.71 5.77 -17.62
CA ILE A 21 13.09 6.11 -16.25
C ILE A 21 14.57 6.49 -16.17
N GLY A 22 14.87 7.56 -15.42
CA GLY A 22 16.19 8.14 -15.31
C GLY A 22 17.26 7.22 -14.73
N ALA A 23 18.47 7.32 -15.30
CA ALA A 23 19.59 6.44 -15.05
C ALA A 23 20.31 6.69 -13.72
N GLY A 24 20.92 5.65 -13.20
CA GLY A 24 21.85 5.59 -12.08
C GLY A 24 22.08 4.18 -11.58
N GLN A 25 21.34 3.20 -12.10
CA GLN A 25 21.45 1.78 -11.73
C GLN A 25 21.64 0.92 -12.99
N PRO A 26 22.34 -0.20 -12.92
CA PRO A 26 22.46 -1.13 -14.04
C PRO A 26 21.11 -1.80 -14.32
N GLY A 27 20.38 -1.25 -15.28
CA GLY A 27 19.13 -1.79 -15.82
C GLY A 27 17.89 -1.58 -14.93
N LEU A 28 16.77 -1.25 -15.57
CA LEU A 28 15.45 -1.23 -14.96
C LEU A 28 15.09 -2.67 -14.52
N THR A 29 14.80 -2.85 -13.24
CA THR A 29 14.45 -4.16 -12.71
C THR A 29 12.97 -4.51 -12.87
N LEU A 30 12.15 -3.61 -13.44
CA LEU A 30 10.70 -3.73 -13.65
C LEU A 30 9.93 -4.12 -12.37
N ILE A 31 10.43 -3.68 -11.20
CA ILE A 31 9.81 -3.99 -9.92
C ILE A 31 8.47 -3.26 -9.76
N GLY A 32 7.64 -3.80 -8.86
CA GLY A 32 6.33 -3.25 -8.52
C GLY A 32 6.40 -2.24 -7.36
N LEU A 33 5.47 -1.31 -7.36
CA LEU A 33 5.15 -0.41 -6.26
C LEU A 33 3.74 -0.72 -5.76
N MET A 34 3.57 -0.92 -4.47
CA MET A 34 2.26 -1.09 -3.83
C MET A 34 1.93 0.14 -2.99
N LEU A 35 0.80 0.77 -3.29
CA LEU A 35 0.27 1.87 -2.50
C LEU A 35 -0.62 1.32 -1.40
N THR A 36 -0.30 1.63 -0.15
CA THR A 36 -1.05 1.21 1.03
C THR A 36 -1.56 2.42 1.82
N THR A 37 -2.65 2.25 2.54
CA THR A 37 -3.14 3.23 3.54
C THR A 37 -2.56 2.98 4.93
N ASN A 38 -1.72 1.97 5.09
CA ASN A 38 -1.16 1.57 6.37
C ASN A 38 -0.22 2.65 6.94
N PRO A 39 -0.52 3.24 8.10
CA PRO A 39 0.26 4.31 8.70
C PRO A 39 1.65 3.88 9.21
N ILE A 40 1.96 2.58 9.16
CA ILE A 40 3.30 2.07 9.47
C ILE A 40 4.34 2.58 8.45
N VAL A 41 3.95 2.77 7.19
CA VAL A 41 4.83 3.35 6.17
C VAL A 41 4.86 4.87 6.36
N PRO A 42 6.03 5.50 6.57
CA PRO A 42 6.10 6.95 6.74
C PRO A 42 5.66 7.68 5.46
N VAL A 43 4.90 8.75 5.64
CA VAL A 43 4.46 9.61 4.53
C VAL A 43 5.65 10.20 3.78
N GLY A 44 5.58 10.19 2.45
CA GLY A 44 6.62 10.74 1.58
C GLY A 44 7.86 9.86 1.44
N GLN A 45 7.86 8.66 2.04
CA GLN A 45 8.92 7.67 1.86
C GLN A 45 8.47 6.52 0.96
N VAL A 46 9.44 5.95 0.25
CA VAL A 46 9.28 4.70 -0.52
C VAL A 46 10.17 3.65 0.13
N LEU A 47 9.54 2.62 0.70
CA LEU A 47 10.24 1.53 1.37
C LEU A 47 10.47 0.38 0.41
N SER A 48 11.70 -0.14 0.36
CA SER A 48 12.08 -1.26 -0.50
C SER A 48 12.32 -2.53 0.32
N PHE A 49 11.68 -3.62 -0.09
CA PHE A 49 11.79 -4.93 0.55
C PHE A 49 12.35 -5.96 -0.43
N PRO A 50 13.42 -6.69 -0.07
CA PRO A 50 14.08 -7.63 -0.98
C PRO A 50 13.36 -8.99 -1.10
N ASN A 51 12.43 -9.31 -0.20
CA ASN A 51 11.73 -10.59 -0.17
C ASN A 51 10.49 -10.54 0.74
N LEU A 52 9.65 -11.58 0.67
CA LEU A 52 8.44 -11.71 1.48
C LEU A 52 8.71 -11.69 3.00
N ALA A 53 9.78 -12.34 3.46
CA ALA A 53 10.08 -12.40 4.89
C ALA A 53 10.33 -11.00 5.48
N ALA A 54 10.99 -10.13 4.73
CA ALA A 54 11.20 -8.74 5.14
C ALA A 54 9.86 -7.95 5.21
N VAL A 55 8.94 -8.17 4.26
CA VAL A 55 7.60 -7.56 4.29
C VAL A 55 6.81 -8.07 5.51
N GLN A 56 6.79 -9.37 5.74
CA GLN A 56 6.10 -9.98 6.88
C GLN A 56 6.67 -9.54 8.24
N SER A 57 7.99 -9.34 8.32
CA SER A 57 8.62 -8.81 9.52
C SER A 57 8.21 -7.36 9.81
N TYR A 58 7.98 -6.56 8.76
CA TYR A 58 7.63 -5.15 8.88
C TYR A 58 6.13 -4.92 9.13
N PHE A 59 5.26 -5.58 8.35
CA PHE A 59 3.81 -5.37 8.40
C PHE A 59 3.05 -6.40 9.25
N GLY A 60 3.67 -7.54 9.54
CA GLY A 60 3.01 -8.72 10.12
C GLY A 60 2.57 -9.72 9.03
N ALA A 61 2.58 -11.01 9.37
CA ALA A 61 2.34 -12.09 8.40
C ALA A 61 0.92 -12.08 7.79
N SER A 62 -0.08 -11.61 8.52
CA SER A 62 -1.50 -11.54 8.09
C SER A 62 -1.92 -10.17 7.53
N ALA A 63 -1.01 -9.20 7.47
CA ALA A 63 -1.30 -7.88 6.92
C ALA A 63 -1.61 -7.96 5.43
N THR A 64 -2.46 -7.07 4.93
CA THR A 64 -2.82 -6.97 3.50
C THR A 64 -1.57 -6.86 2.63
N GLU A 65 -0.60 -6.04 3.03
CA GLU A 65 0.68 -5.88 2.35
C GLU A 65 1.44 -7.21 2.23
N SER A 66 1.44 -8.02 3.27
CA SER A 66 2.10 -9.33 3.28
C SER A 66 1.40 -10.36 2.39
N VAL A 67 0.08 -10.33 2.33
CA VAL A 67 -0.71 -11.21 1.46
C VAL A 67 -0.45 -10.89 -0.02
N HIS A 68 -0.49 -9.62 -0.41
CA HIS A 68 -0.16 -9.17 -1.77
C HIS A 68 1.31 -9.43 -2.12
N ALA A 69 2.24 -9.17 -1.19
CA ALA A 69 3.66 -9.45 -1.37
C ALA A 69 3.95 -10.95 -1.56
N ALA A 70 3.18 -11.84 -0.92
CA ALA A 70 3.31 -13.29 -1.12
C ALA A 70 3.02 -13.69 -2.57
N VAL A 71 1.98 -13.12 -3.16
CA VAL A 71 1.68 -13.31 -4.59
C VAL A 71 2.78 -12.72 -5.47
N TYR A 72 3.23 -11.49 -5.16
CA TYR A 72 4.25 -10.81 -5.94
C TYR A 72 5.59 -11.59 -5.97
N PHE A 73 6.15 -11.94 -4.80
CA PHE A 73 7.44 -12.62 -4.74
C PHE A 73 7.43 -14.07 -5.21
N ALA A 74 6.26 -14.70 -5.36
CA ALA A 74 6.15 -16.02 -5.95
C ALA A 74 6.34 -16.02 -7.48
N GLY A 75 6.24 -14.86 -8.14
CA GLY A 75 6.30 -14.77 -9.60
C GLY A 75 5.07 -15.42 -10.25
N TYR A 76 5.26 -16.11 -11.34
CA TYR A 76 4.24 -16.94 -11.99
C TYR A 76 4.75 -18.38 -12.21
N ASN A 77 3.85 -19.33 -12.32
CA ASN A 77 4.23 -20.73 -12.50
C ASN A 77 5.13 -20.92 -13.73
N GLY A 78 6.31 -21.47 -13.51
CA GLY A 78 7.32 -21.70 -14.56
C GLY A 78 8.20 -20.50 -14.89
N CYS A 79 8.15 -19.40 -14.13
CA CYS A 79 9.11 -18.29 -14.29
C CYS A 79 10.52 -18.74 -13.91
N THR A 80 11.53 -18.27 -14.66
CA THR A 80 12.96 -18.55 -14.41
C THR A 80 13.65 -17.43 -13.62
N LYS A 81 12.94 -16.35 -13.37
CA LYS A 81 13.37 -15.18 -12.60
C LYS A 81 12.24 -14.79 -11.66
N ILE A 82 12.53 -14.55 -10.41
CA ILE A 82 11.59 -14.02 -9.42
C ILE A 82 11.82 -12.52 -9.22
N PRO A 83 10.82 -11.75 -8.75
CA PRO A 83 11.00 -10.34 -8.42
C PRO A 83 12.13 -10.12 -7.41
N ALA A 84 12.98 -9.12 -7.67
CA ALA A 84 14.16 -8.85 -6.84
C ALA A 84 13.87 -7.92 -5.65
N ALA A 85 12.83 -7.11 -5.74
CA ALA A 85 12.39 -6.20 -4.70
C ALA A 85 10.92 -5.80 -4.92
N LEU A 86 10.29 -5.27 -3.88
CA LEU A 86 8.96 -4.70 -3.90
C LEU A 86 8.99 -3.37 -3.13
N LEU A 87 8.37 -2.35 -3.69
CA LEU A 87 8.28 -1.04 -3.08
C LEU A 87 6.90 -0.84 -2.43
N PHE A 88 6.88 -0.12 -1.29
CA PHE A 88 5.66 0.34 -0.64
C PHE A 88 5.72 1.84 -0.38
N ALA A 89 4.59 2.52 -0.56
CA ALA A 89 4.40 3.91 -0.16
C ALA A 89 3.02 4.10 0.47
N GLN A 90 2.94 4.94 1.50
CA GLN A 90 1.65 5.27 2.13
C GLN A 90 0.91 6.31 1.29
N TYR A 91 -0.33 5.99 0.90
CA TYR A 91 -1.28 6.90 0.26
C TYR A 91 -2.31 7.38 1.29
N PRO A 92 -2.25 8.63 1.79
CA PRO A 92 -3.23 9.15 2.73
C PRO A 92 -4.59 9.39 2.06
N LEU A 93 -5.59 8.54 2.32
CA LEU A 93 -6.96 8.76 1.84
C LEU A 93 -7.63 9.96 2.54
N THR A 94 -7.27 10.20 3.79
CA THR A 94 -7.68 11.33 4.62
C THR A 94 -6.45 12.01 5.20
N ALA A 95 -6.62 13.18 5.79
CA ALA A 95 -5.51 13.84 6.47
C ALA A 95 -4.97 12.95 7.60
N VAL A 96 -3.64 12.79 7.67
CA VAL A 96 -2.93 11.97 8.66
C VAL A 96 -2.04 12.82 9.56
N ALA A 97 -1.84 12.34 10.79
CA ALA A 97 -0.96 12.96 11.77
C ALA A 97 0.52 12.62 11.52
N ALA A 98 1.40 13.54 11.89
CA ALA A 98 2.82 13.24 11.99
C ALA A 98 3.13 12.32 13.18
N TYR A 99 4.21 11.55 13.07
CA TYR A 99 4.71 10.76 14.20
C TYR A 99 6.23 10.58 14.15
N VAL A 100 6.80 10.26 15.30
CA VAL A 100 8.13 9.66 15.43
C VAL A 100 7.95 8.27 16.02
N ARG A 101 8.44 7.25 15.33
CA ARG A 101 8.42 5.85 15.78
C ARG A 101 9.85 5.40 16.06
N GLY A 102 10.08 4.90 17.26
CA GLY A 102 11.38 4.37 17.70
C GLY A 102 11.81 3.15 16.88
N GLY A 103 13.11 2.93 16.82
CA GLY A 103 13.67 1.67 16.35
C GLY A 103 13.19 0.51 17.22
N ALA A 104 13.21 -0.71 16.65
CA ALA A 104 12.77 -1.91 17.38
C ALA A 104 13.52 -2.07 18.71
N LEU A 105 12.77 -2.29 19.79
CA LEU A 105 13.32 -2.53 21.12
C LEU A 105 13.80 -3.97 21.21
N ASN A 106 15.12 -4.16 21.27
CA ASN A 106 15.74 -5.46 21.51
C ASN A 106 15.90 -5.72 23.03
N MET A 107 14.87 -5.39 23.81
CA MET A 107 14.88 -5.58 25.26
C MET A 107 13.64 -6.35 25.72
N THR A 108 13.77 -7.06 26.86
CA THR A 108 12.65 -7.70 27.53
C THR A 108 11.85 -6.68 28.36
N LEU A 109 10.63 -7.00 28.72
CA LEU A 109 9.83 -6.16 29.62
C LEU A 109 10.55 -5.91 30.95
N ALA A 110 11.23 -6.92 31.52
CA ALA A 110 12.01 -6.76 32.75
C ALA A 110 13.17 -5.76 32.60
N GLN A 111 13.80 -5.70 31.43
CA GLN A 111 14.83 -4.68 31.16
C GLN A 111 14.24 -3.27 31.00
N LEU A 112 13.05 -3.14 30.43
CA LEU A 112 12.32 -1.86 30.40
C LEU A 112 11.95 -1.43 31.83
N GLN A 113 11.43 -2.33 32.64
CA GLN A 113 11.08 -2.08 34.06
C GLN A 113 12.30 -1.70 34.93
N ALA A 114 13.51 -2.08 34.53
CA ALA A 114 14.75 -1.68 35.22
C ALA A 114 15.12 -0.19 34.95
N ILE A 115 14.48 0.49 34.01
CA ILE A 115 14.62 1.94 33.82
C ILE A 115 13.76 2.67 34.83
N THR A 116 14.36 3.04 35.97
CA THR A 116 13.64 3.60 37.11
C THR A 116 13.38 5.08 37.05
N THR A 117 14.11 5.82 36.18
CA THR A 117 13.92 7.25 35.99
C THR A 117 14.55 7.70 34.67
N GLY A 118 14.03 8.78 34.10
CA GLY A 118 14.57 9.41 32.90
C GLY A 118 13.83 10.70 32.57
N SER A 119 14.38 11.52 31.70
CA SER A 119 13.72 12.71 31.15
C SER A 119 13.43 12.52 29.67
N ILE A 120 12.32 13.07 29.21
CA ILE A 120 11.94 13.09 27.79
C ILE A 120 11.31 14.42 27.44
N THR A 121 11.67 14.97 26.28
CA THR A 121 11.08 16.20 25.71
C THR A 121 10.82 15.96 24.24
N VAL A 122 9.64 16.31 23.77
CA VAL A 122 9.18 16.20 22.38
C VAL A 122 8.62 17.54 21.93
N ILE A 123 8.98 17.99 20.75
CA ILE A 123 8.39 19.18 20.12
C ILE A 123 7.38 18.73 19.08
N THR A 124 6.18 19.24 19.17
CA THR A 124 5.09 19.00 18.22
C THR A 124 4.54 20.32 17.69
N ASP A 125 3.69 20.25 16.67
CA ASP A 125 2.97 21.43 16.14
C ASP A 125 2.04 22.10 17.18
N THR A 126 1.67 21.38 18.25
CA THR A 126 0.84 21.90 19.35
C THR A 126 1.67 22.45 20.51
N GLY A 127 2.98 22.25 20.53
CA GLY A 127 3.89 22.76 21.55
C GLY A 127 4.96 21.76 21.98
N THR A 128 5.65 22.11 23.07
CA THR A 128 6.68 21.26 23.67
C THR A 128 6.09 20.45 24.81
N LEU A 129 6.19 19.15 24.71
CA LEU A 129 5.78 18.18 25.73
C LEU A 129 7.03 17.72 26.49
N THR A 130 7.02 17.82 27.80
CA THR A 130 8.20 17.48 28.62
C THR A 130 7.80 16.75 29.89
N ASP A 131 8.44 15.61 30.15
CA ASP A 131 8.54 15.01 31.47
C ASP A 131 10.01 15.01 31.92
N ALA A 132 10.30 15.75 33.00
CA ALA A 132 11.65 15.91 33.52
C ALA A 132 12.10 14.70 34.36
N THR A 133 11.15 13.90 34.88
CA THR A 133 11.42 12.80 35.83
C THR A 133 10.44 11.66 35.67
N PHE A 134 10.36 11.08 34.48
CA PHE A 134 9.53 9.90 34.23
C PHE A 134 10.01 8.69 35.05
N THR A 135 9.09 8.05 35.80
CA THR A 135 9.42 6.96 36.75
C THR A 135 8.51 5.75 36.62
N GLN A 136 7.61 5.67 35.64
CA GLN A 136 6.50 4.70 35.62
C GLN A 136 6.83 3.35 35.00
N PHE A 137 7.93 3.19 34.25
CA PHE A 137 8.28 1.91 33.62
C PHE A 137 8.41 0.71 34.59
N PRO A 138 8.87 0.88 35.84
CA PRO A 138 8.87 -0.24 36.79
C PRO A 138 7.50 -0.87 37.03
N SER A 139 6.42 -0.11 36.88
CA SER A 139 5.04 -0.57 37.04
C SER A 139 4.41 -1.16 35.78
N ALA A 140 5.09 -1.10 34.63
CA ALA A 140 4.55 -1.52 33.34
C ALA A 140 4.30 -3.05 33.33
N THR A 141 3.12 -3.47 32.88
CA THR A 141 2.74 -4.89 32.74
C THR A 141 2.97 -5.43 31.35
N SER A 142 3.15 -4.54 30.36
CA SER A 142 3.47 -4.85 28.97
C SER A 142 4.10 -3.61 28.29
N PHE A 143 4.65 -3.77 27.08
CA PHE A 143 5.12 -2.62 26.29
C PHE A 143 3.98 -1.68 25.89
N ALA A 144 2.79 -2.21 25.60
CA ALA A 144 1.61 -1.39 25.31
C ALA A 144 1.18 -0.58 26.55
N ASN A 145 1.23 -1.18 27.74
CA ASN A 145 0.98 -0.51 29.01
C ASN A 145 2.06 0.57 29.30
N ALA A 146 3.33 0.29 29.02
CA ALA A 146 4.40 1.27 29.13
C ALA A 146 4.18 2.47 28.18
N ALA A 147 3.62 2.25 26.99
CA ALA A 147 3.25 3.33 26.07
C ALA A 147 2.13 4.20 26.63
N GLN A 148 1.14 3.63 27.32
CA GLN A 148 0.09 4.40 28.02
C GLN A 148 0.68 5.28 29.11
N TRP A 149 1.60 4.75 29.91
CA TRP A 149 2.32 5.55 30.92
C TRP A 149 3.07 6.72 30.30
N LEU A 150 3.75 6.46 29.19
CA LEU A 150 4.50 7.51 28.48
C LEU A 150 3.56 8.52 27.81
N SER A 151 2.39 8.09 27.33
CA SER A 151 1.35 8.97 26.78
C SER A 151 0.78 9.90 27.87
N ALA A 152 0.54 9.37 29.06
CA ALA A 152 0.10 10.17 30.21
C ALA A 152 1.14 11.22 30.63
N ALA A 153 2.43 10.86 30.58
CA ALA A 153 3.54 11.77 30.91
C ALA A 153 3.79 12.84 29.83
N LEU A 154 3.38 12.57 28.60
CA LEU A 154 3.49 13.49 27.45
C LEU A 154 2.09 13.84 26.92
N PRO A 155 1.27 14.59 27.66
CA PRO A 155 -0.12 14.82 27.32
C PRO A 155 -0.26 15.61 26.01
N ASN A 156 -0.51 14.88 24.93
CA ASN A 156 -0.75 15.42 23.59
C ASN A 156 -2.22 15.17 23.23
N HIS A 157 -3.09 15.99 23.79
CA HIS A 157 -4.53 15.80 23.70
C HIS A 157 -5.06 16.20 22.33
N GLY A 158 -5.93 15.38 21.76
CA GLY A 158 -6.72 15.74 20.59
C GLY A 158 -7.66 16.92 20.87
N PRO A 159 -8.26 17.50 19.81
CA PRO A 159 -9.12 18.70 19.93
C PRO A 159 -10.50 18.42 20.54
N GLY A 160 -10.77 17.19 20.95
CA GLY A 160 -12.05 16.80 21.54
C GLY A 160 -12.20 17.34 22.96
N LEU A 161 -13.33 18.00 23.25
CA LEU A 161 -13.67 18.52 24.57
C LEU A 161 -15.08 18.10 24.97
N ALA A 162 -15.20 17.54 26.16
CA ALA A 162 -16.47 17.10 26.75
C ALA A 162 -16.57 17.52 28.22
N THR A 163 -17.77 17.43 28.78
CA THR A 163 -17.99 17.51 30.24
C THR A 163 -18.49 16.14 30.69
N GLY A 164 -17.80 15.53 31.65
CA GLY A 164 -18.11 14.19 32.11
C GLY A 164 -17.91 13.99 33.62
N THR A 165 -18.52 12.93 34.13
CA THR A 165 -18.42 12.51 35.54
C THR A 165 -17.95 11.06 35.58
N ALA A 166 -16.93 10.78 36.36
CA ALA A 166 -16.44 9.43 36.58
C ALA A 166 -17.39 8.63 37.48
N ILE A 167 -17.71 7.41 37.10
CA ILE A 167 -18.56 6.48 37.85
C ILE A 167 -17.78 5.20 38.05
N MET A 168 -17.68 4.78 39.33
CA MET A 168 -16.92 3.58 39.71
C MET A 168 -17.87 2.41 39.88
N GLY A 169 -17.78 1.42 38.97
CA GLY A 169 -18.49 0.15 39.06
C GLY A 169 -19.98 0.27 39.36
N PHE A 170 -20.49 -0.70 40.08
CA PHE A 170 -21.87 -0.68 40.57
C PHE A 170 -21.97 -1.21 41.98
N THR A 171 -23.04 -0.83 42.69
CA THR A 171 -23.56 -1.54 43.86
C THR A 171 -24.98 -1.97 43.58
N ALA A 172 -25.34 -3.18 43.95
CA ALA A 172 -26.66 -3.75 43.71
C ALA A 172 -27.06 -4.75 44.79
N THR A 173 -28.36 -5.03 44.91
CA THR A 173 -28.83 -6.20 45.64
C THR A 173 -28.77 -7.40 44.72
N GLY A 174 -27.93 -8.41 45.08
CA GLY A 174 -27.72 -9.60 44.25
C GLY A 174 -28.51 -10.81 44.77
N THR A 175 -29.10 -11.57 43.84
CA THR A 175 -29.63 -12.90 44.10
C THR A 175 -29.18 -13.84 42.97
N GLY A 176 -28.78 -15.08 43.31
CA GLY A 176 -28.31 -15.99 42.29
C GLY A 176 -28.00 -17.38 42.80
N SER A 177 -28.14 -18.35 41.91
CA SER A 177 -27.74 -19.75 42.14
C SER A 177 -27.16 -20.30 40.83
N GLY A 178 -25.99 -20.90 40.88
CA GLY A 178 -25.25 -21.27 39.68
C GLY A 178 -24.65 -20.05 38.99
N THR A 179 -24.56 -20.07 37.69
CA THR A 179 -23.97 -18.96 36.89
C THR A 179 -24.96 -17.82 36.56
N ALA A 180 -26.20 -17.91 37.01
CA ALA A 180 -27.19 -16.83 36.85
C ALA A 180 -27.14 -15.91 38.10
N LEU A 181 -26.84 -14.63 37.87
CA LEU A 181 -26.82 -13.58 38.90
C LEU A 181 -27.87 -12.51 38.53
N THR A 182 -28.86 -12.33 39.39
CA THR A 182 -29.85 -11.25 39.27
C THR A 182 -29.39 -10.07 40.11
N LEU A 183 -29.27 -8.91 39.51
CA LEU A 183 -28.93 -7.65 40.16
C LEU A 183 -30.17 -6.74 40.17
N ALA A 184 -30.59 -6.30 41.37
CA ALA A 184 -31.67 -5.36 41.57
C ALA A 184 -31.16 -4.10 42.26
N SER A 185 -31.88 -2.98 42.12
CA SER A 185 -31.52 -1.68 42.71
C SER A 185 -30.07 -1.28 42.40
N VAL A 186 -29.68 -1.42 41.13
CA VAL A 186 -28.32 -1.11 40.68
C VAL A 186 -28.07 0.40 40.75
N SER A 187 -27.02 0.79 41.46
CA SER A 187 -26.45 2.13 41.44
C SER A 187 -25.09 2.05 40.73
N GLY A 188 -24.88 2.86 39.71
CA GLY A 188 -23.78 2.78 38.76
C GLY A 188 -24.14 1.97 37.52
N TYR A 189 -23.13 1.44 36.83
CA TYR A 189 -23.30 0.67 35.58
C TYR A 189 -22.58 -0.67 35.69
N VAL A 190 -23.17 -1.69 35.06
CA VAL A 190 -22.66 -3.07 35.03
C VAL A 190 -21.98 -3.31 33.69
N SER A 191 -20.70 -3.67 33.66
CA SER A 191 -20.03 -4.13 32.43
C SER A 191 -20.08 -5.64 32.29
N PHE A 192 -20.07 -6.16 31.04
CA PHE A 192 -20.04 -7.58 30.73
C PHE A 192 -19.26 -7.85 29.43
N GLY A 193 -18.94 -9.12 29.18
CA GLY A 193 -18.13 -9.54 28.04
C GLY A 193 -16.65 -9.66 28.38
N PRO A 194 -15.74 -9.46 27.43
CA PRO A 194 -14.30 -9.59 27.66
C PRO A 194 -13.75 -8.66 28.75
N SER A 195 -14.38 -7.47 28.91
CA SER A 195 -14.06 -6.48 29.95
C SER A 195 -15.16 -6.42 31.02
N GLY A 196 -15.81 -7.52 31.30
CA GLY A 196 -16.89 -7.58 32.27
C GLY A 196 -16.45 -7.34 33.72
N ASP A 197 -17.36 -6.76 34.51
CA ASP A 197 -17.10 -6.48 35.91
C ASP A 197 -16.57 -7.69 36.67
N SER A 198 -15.51 -7.49 37.44
CA SER A 198 -15.17 -8.38 38.54
C SER A 198 -16.15 -8.11 39.68
N VAL A 199 -16.92 -9.11 40.06
CA VAL A 199 -18.01 -8.96 41.03
C VAL A 199 -17.60 -9.56 42.36
N THR A 200 -17.87 -8.84 43.44
CA THR A 200 -17.62 -9.27 44.81
C THR A 200 -18.87 -9.16 45.67
N GLY A 201 -18.98 -10.01 46.67
CA GLY A 201 -20.11 -10.04 47.61
C GLY A 201 -20.17 -11.37 48.37
N THR A 202 -20.98 -11.41 49.47
CA THR A 202 -21.18 -12.66 50.22
C THR A 202 -21.89 -13.70 49.36
N GLY A 203 -21.26 -14.86 49.14
CA GLY A 203 -21.77 -15.92 48.25
C GLY A 203 -21.34 -15.80 46.80
N ILE A 204 -20.41 -14.88 46.48
CA ILE A 204 -19.75 -14.74 45.19
C ILE A 204 -18.30 -15.20 45.33
N PRO A 205 -17.85 -16.25 44.63
CA PRO A 205 -16.45 -16.70 44.66
C PRO A 205 -15.49 -15.60 44.15
N SER A 206 -14.24 -15.66 44.60
CA SER A 206 -13.18 -14.81 44.09
C SER A 206 -12.99 -15.01 42.56
N ASN A 207 -12.57 -13.99 41.84
CA ASN A 207 -12.39 -13.97 40.37
C ASN A 207 -13.69 -14.28 39.60
N THR A 208 -14.86 -13.94 40.15
CA THR A 208 -16.11 -13.99 39.42
C THR A 208 -16.25 -12.76 38.56
N THR A 209 -16.48 -12.96 37.26
CA THR A 209 -16.71 -11.88 36.26
C THR A 209 -18.07 -12.04 35.59
N ILE A 210 -18.66 -10.92 35.17
CA ILE A 210 -19.90 -10.90 34.40
C ILE A 210 -19.58 -11.14 32.93
N VAL A 211 -20.17 -12.20 32.34
CA VAL A 211 -19.91 -12.61 30.97
C VAL A 211 -20.93 -12.00 30.00
N SER A 212 -22.22 -11.97 30.36
CA SER A 212 -23.28 -11.43 29.50
C SER A 212 -24.49 -11.01 30.33
N GLN A 213 -25.34 -10.18 29.76
CA GLN A 213 -26.65 -9.86 30.28
C GLN A 213 -27.71 -10.62 29.47
N THR A 214 -28.63 -11.30 30.16
CA THR A 214 -29.70 -12.11 29.54
C THR A 214 -31.04 -11.40 29.53
N SER A 215 -31.30 -10.50 30.47
CA SER A 215 -32.52 -9.72 30.57
C SER A 215 -32.38 -8.52 31.50
N GLY A 216 -33.28 -7.56 31.40
CA GLY A 216 -33.34 -6.35 32.23
C GLY A 216 -32.95 -5.08 31.50
N THR A 217 -32.68 -4.01 32.27
CA THR A 217 -32.20 -2.74 31.73
C THR A 217 -30.75 -2.91 31.25
N PRO A 218 -30.41 -2.56 30.02
CA PRO A 218 -29.03 -2.64 29.53
C PRO A 218 -28.05 -2.01 30.53
N ASN A 219 -27.02 -2.78 30.92
CA ASN A 219 -26.00 -2.36 31.89
C ASN A 219 -26.50 -1.89 33.27
N GLY A 220 -27.74 -2.26 33.62
CA GLY A 220 -28.42 -1.88 34.87
C GLY A 220 -29.03 -3.08 35.60
N ALA A 221 -30.19 -2.89 36.21
CA ALA A 221 -30.88 -4.00 36.89
C ALA A 221 -31.31 -5.09 35.89
N GLY A 222 -31.01 -6.36 36.21
CA GLY A 222 -31.28 -7.47 35.29
C GLY A 222 -30.66 -8.78 35.70
N VAL A 223 -30.73 -9.76 34.80
CA VAL A 223 -30.13 -11.09 34.96
C VAL A 223 -28.85 -11.19 34.13
N TYR A 224 -27.78 -11.60 34.77
CA TYR A 224 -26.46 -11.72 34.21
C TYR A 224 -25.93 -13.15 34.31
N VAL A 225 -25.08 -13.54 33.38
CA VAL A 225 -24.31 -14.79 33.43
C VAL A 225 -22.92 -14.46 33.96
N THR A 226 -22.47 -15.26 34.94
CA THR A 226 -21.13 -15.17 35.51
C THR A 226 -20.25 -16.35 35.08
N ASN A 227 -18.93 -16.17 35.05
CA ASN A 227 -17.98 -17.26 34.76
C ASN A 227 -17.94 -18.32 35.87
N ASN A 228 -18.21 -17.94 37.13
CA ASN A 228 -18.25 -18.84 38.31
C ASN A 228 -19.69 -18.96 38.84
N ALA A 229 -20.00 -20.10 39.45
CA ALA A 229 -21.28 -20.29 40.12
C ALA A 229 -21.37 -19.45 41.41
N THR A 230 -22.45 -18.71 41.55
CA THR A 230 -22.75 -17.85 42.72
C THR A 230 -23.84 -18.45 43.58
N THR A 231 -23.83 -18.13 44.90
CA THR A 231 -24.87 -18.51 45.86
C THR A 231 -25.26 -17.29 46.71
N ILE A 232 -25.64 -16.21 46.03
CA ILE A 232 -25.97 -14.92 46.66
C ILE A 232 -27.50 -14.83 46.92
N SER A 233 -27.89 -14.34 48.09
CA SER A 233 -29.30 -14.26 48.52
C SER A 233 -29.62 -12.89 49.15
N GLY A 234 -29.99 -11.91 48.32
CA GLY A 234 -30.43 -10.61 48.80
C GLY A 234 -29.35 -9.76 49.47
N THR A 235 -28.08 -10.05 49.24
CA THR A 235 -26.95 -9.30 49.80
C THR A 235 -26.32 -8.40 48.78
N THR A 236 -25.47 -7.47 49.22
CA THR A 236 -24.80 -6.51 48.32
C THR A 236 -23.81 -7.21 47.41
N ALA A 237 -23.95 -6.98 46.09
CA ALA A 237 -22.98 -7.28 45.08
C ALA A 237 -22.36 -5.96 44.61
N THR A 238 -21.03 -5.93 44.41
CA THR A 238 -20.30 -4.74 43.92
C THR A 238 -19.44 -5.11 42.74
N GLY A 239 -19.48 -4.28 41.67
CA GLY A 239 -18.59 -4.37 40.52
C GLY A 239 -17.51 -3.30 40.57
N SER A 240 -16.45 -3.50 39.81
CA SER A 240 -15.24 -2.67 39.86
C SER A 240 -14.92 -1.95 38.56
N SER A 241 -15.74 -2.07 37.51
CA SER A 241 -15.52 -1.39 36.23
C SER A 241 -15.60 0.13 36.38
N PHE A 242 -14.88 0.81 35.50
CA PHE A 242 -14.80 2.26 35.50
C PHE A 242 -15.57 2.83 34.31
N PHE A 243 -16.39 3.83 34.56
CA PHE A 243 -17.21 4.52 33.54
C PHE A 243 -16.99 6.03 33.59
N LEU A 244 -17.13 6.65 32.41
CA LEU A 244 -17.23 8.10 32.25
C LEU A 244 -18.63 8.43 31.73
N ASP A 245 -19.44 9.13 32.51
CA ASP A 245 -20.74 9.65 32.08
C ASP A 245 -20.53 11.05 31.50
N VAL A 246 -20.60 11.14 30.18
CA VAL A 246 -20.41 12.37 29.41
C VAL A 246 -21.75 13.05 29.23
N THR A 247 -21.93 14.22 29.86
CA THR A 247 -23.16 14.98 29.79
C THR A 247 -23.25 15.86 28.54
N ALA A 248 -22.13 16.33 28.01
CA ALA A 248 -22.03 17.13 26.80
C ALA A 248 -20.68 16.96 26.10
N VAL A 249 -20.69 16.95 24.78
CA VAL A 249 -19.49 17.03 23.94
C VAL A 249 -19.49 18.41 23.26
N ALA A 250 -18.49 19.22 23.56
CA ALA A 250 -18.37 20.57 23.00
C ALA A 250 -17.71 20.53 21.61
N THR A 251 -16.69 19.67 21.44
CA THR A 251 -16.00 19.49 20.15
C THR A 251 -15.52 18.04 20.00
N GLY A 252 -15.46 17.54 18.77
CA GLY A 252 -14.95 16.22 18.43
C GLY A 252 -15.97 15.10 18.59
N THR A 253 -15.51 13.85 18.49
CA THR A 253 -16.29 12.61 18.63
C THR A 253 -15.50 11.63 19.47
N ILE A 254 -16.11 11.05 20.50
CA ILE A 254 -15.44 10.08 21.40
C ILE A 254 -15.50 8.70 20.75
N LEU A 255 -14.32 8.10 20.50
CA LEU A 255 -14.19 6.79 19.87
C LEU A 255 -13.52 5.78 20.83
N ALA A 256 -13.80 4.50 20.64
CA ALA A 256 -13.06 3.44 21.32
C ALA A 256 -11.56 3.54 20.99
N GLY A 257 -10.72 3.31 22.01
CA GLY A 257 -9.27 3.46 21.92
C GLY A 257 -8.76 4.88 22.14
N TYR A 258 -9.63 5.90 22.30
CA TYR A 258 -9.22 7.25 22.68
C TYR A 258 -8.83 7.32 24.16
N GLU A 259 -7.87 8.17 24.47
CA GLU A 259 -7.52 8.56 25.83
C GLU A 259 -8.38 9.73 26.30
N ALA A 260 -8.70 9.78 27.57
CA ALA A 260 -9.43 10.87 28.21
C ALA A 260 -8.57 11.55 29.27
N PHE A 261 -8.62 12.89 29.34
CA PHE A 261 -7.83 13.69 30.27
C PHE A 261 -8.67 14.82 30.87
N VAL A 262 -8.42 15.18 32.14
CA VAL A 262 -9.08 16.32 32.77
C VAL A 262 -8.38 17.62 32.38
N VAL A 263 -9.15 18.61 31.92
CA VAL A 263 -8.65 19.92 31.56
C VAL A 263 -8.55 20.79 32.84
N GLY A 264 -7.36 21.34 33.14
CA GLY A 264 -7.17 22.31 34.20
C GLY A 264 -6.57 21.77 35.51
N GLY A 265 -5.95 20.60 35.52
CA GLY A 265 -5.10 20.15 36.64
C GLY A 265 -5.83 19.40 37.76
N GLY A 266 -6.96 18.82 37.48
CA GLY A 266 -7.55 17.78 38.32
C GLY A 266 -6.71 16.48 38.22
N SER A 267 -6.55 15.81 39.35
CA SER A 267 -5.65 14.65 39.49
C SER A 267 -6.16 13.42 38.78
N PHE A 268 -5.80 13.25 37.49
CA PHE A 268 -5.48 11.92 37.02
C PHE A 268 -4.10 11.63 37.62
N THR A 269 -4.03 10.86 38.66
CA THR A 269 -2.74 10.39 39.14
C THR A 269 -2.21 9.41 38.09
N ASP A 270 -1.35 9.88 37.24
CA ASP A 270 -0.39 9.12 36.44
C ASP A 270 -0.88 8.26 35.28
N GLU A 271 -2.19 8.27 34.88
CA GLU A 271 -2.67 7.47 33.75
C GLU A 271 -3.77 8.15 32.94
N ALA A 272 -3.69 8.04 31.63
CA ALA A 272 -4.76 8.39 30.70
C ALA A 272 -5.69 7.18 30.50
N PRO A 273 -6.92 7.19 31.01
CA PRO A 273 -7.83 6.07 30.79
C PRO A 273 -8.25 5.99 29.31
N LEU A 274 -8.31 4.76 28.82
CA LEU A 274 -8.76 4.47 27.46
C LEU A 274 -10.27 4.23 27.43
N VAL A 275 -10.93 4.79 26.42
CA VAL A 275 -12.31 4.47 26.07
C VAL A 275 -12.36 3.05 25.49
N ILE A 276 -13.02 2.13 26.15
CA ILE A 276 -13.22 0.75 25.66
C ILE A 276 -14.42 0.68 24.73
N SER A 277 -15.55 1.20 25.18
CA SER A 277 -16.80 1.20 24.40
C SER A 277 -17.79 2.23 24.92
N GLN A 278 -18.70 2.67 24.08
CA GLN A 278 -19.86 3.41 24.52
C GLN A 278 -20.97 2.44 24.94
N VAL A 279 -21.50 2.63 26.14
CA VAL A 279 -22.52 1.79 26.76
C VAL A 279 -23.92 2.32 26.50
N SER A 280 -24.07 3.64 26.49
CA SER A 280 -25.35 4.30 26.22
C SER A 280 -25.17 5.71 25.67
N GLY A 281 -26.22 6.31 25.13
CA GLY A 281 -26.24 7.70 24.65
C GLY A 281 -26.10 7.84 23.14
N THR A 282 -25.75 9.03 22.66
CA THR A 282 -25.56 9.33 21.24
C THR A 282 -24.17 8.84 20.79
N THR A 283 -24.10 8.06 19.72
CA THR A 283 -22.82 7.51 19.23
C THR A 283 -21.74 8.59 19.10
N GLY A 284 -20.65 8.43 19.85
CA GLY A 284 -19.53 9.35 19.89
C GLY A 284 -19.81 10.69 20.57
N GLY A 285 -21.02 10.88 21.17
CA GLY A 285 -21.47 12.10 21.81
C GLY A 285 -21.74 11.94 23.30
N ALA A 286 -22.73 12.66 23.85
CA ALA A 286 -23.14 12.50 25.24
C ALA A 286 -23.63 11.06 25.51
N GLY A 287 -23.23 10.51 26.65
CA GLY A 287 -23.55 9.14 27.04
C GLY A 287 -22.52 8.54 27.99
N VAL A 288 -22.69 7.27 28.30
CA VAL A 288 -21.83 6.54 29.22
C VAL A 288 -20.80 5.71 28.45
N TYR A 289 -19.56 5.85 28.83
CA TYR A 289 -18.42 5.15 28.26
C TYR A 289 -17.76 4.24 29.29
N LEU A 290 -17.52 2.99 28.93
CA LEU A 290 -16.68 2.07 29.69
C LEU A 290 -15.23 2.45 29.45
N MET A 291 -14.48 2.64 30.53
CA MET A 291 -13.08 3.05 30.49
C MET A 291 -12.17 1.96 31.06
N ALA A 292 -10.93 1.92 30.61
CA ALA A 292 -9.88 1.09 31.19
C ALA A 292 -8.73 1.95 31.67
N LEU A 293 -8.23 1.66 32.85
CA LEU A 293 -6.98 2.19 33.36
C LEU A 293 -5.88 1.14 33.24
N ALA A 294 -4.69 1.57 32.90
CA ALA A 294 -3.56 0.69 32.64
C ALA A 294 -3.13 -0.14 33.84
N ASN A 295 -3.38 0.34 35.08
CA ASN A 295 -2.99 -0.33 36.35
C ASN A 295 -4.17 -0.67 37.26
N GLY A 296 -5.42 -0.53 36.82
CA GLY A 296 -6.59 -0.72 37.69
C GLY A 296 -6.80 0.42 38.70
N GLY A 297 -6.15 1.56 38.52
CA GLY A 297 -6.30 2.78 39.33
C GLY A 297 -7.74 3.34 39.30
N ARG A 298 -8.03 4.33 40.11
CA ARG A 298 -9.38 4.89 40.29
C ARG A 298 -9.41 6.37 40.02
N PHE A 299 -10.37 6.80 39.24
CA PHE A 299 -10.76 8.17 39.13
C PHE A 299 -11.55 8.65 40.34
N ASN A 300 -11.25 9.82 40.81
CA ASN A 300 -12.01 10.41 41.90
C ASN A 300 -12.46 11.83 41.47
N GLN A 301 -13.51 11.89 40.58
CA GLN A 301 -13.90 13.18 40.06
C GLN A 301 -15.40 13.37 39.88
N VAL A 302 -15.83 14.58 40.14
CA VAL A 302 -17.19 15.08 40.06
C VAL A 302 -17.24 16.15 38.99
N SER A 303 -17.90 15.88 37.87
CA SER A 303 -18.24 16.81 36.77
C SER A 303 -17.17 17.85 36.36
N GLU A 304 -16.25 17.47 35.48
CA GLU A 304 -15.21 18.38 34.95
C GLU A 304 -15.12 18.35 33.43
N ALA A 305 -14.39 19.33 32.89
CA ALA A 305 -14.02 19.32 31.48
C ALA A 305 -13.00 18.20 31.20
N VAL A 306 -13.30 17.35 30.22
CA VAL A 306 -12.46 16.24 29.78
C VAL A 306 -12.06 16.47 28.33
N SER A 307 -10.77 16.49 28.05
CA SER A 307 -10.27 16.38 26.68
C SER A 307 -10.09 14.92 26.33
N PHE A 308 -10.30 14.57 25.06
CA PHE A 308 -10.16 13.21 24.57
C PHE A 308 -9.60 13.20 23.15
N GLY A 309 -8.87 12.14 22.81
CA GLY A 309 -8.25 11.99 21.52
C GLY A 309 -7.51 10.66 21.38
N PRO A 310 -6.97 10.36 20.21
CA PRO A 310 -6.12 9.20 20.04
C PRO A 310 -4.92 9.28 21.00
N PRO A 311 -4.39 8.11 21.48
CA PRO A 311 -3.21 8.09 22.34
C PRO A 311 -2.04 8.85 21.71
N GLY A 312 -1.42 9.73 22.49
CA GLY A 312 -0.22 10.46 22.05
C GLY A 312 0.99 9.55 21.88
N VAL A 313 1.04 8.44 22.64
CA VAL A 313 2.08 7.43 22.52
C VAL A 313 1.47 6.03 22.42
N THR A 314 1.93 5.25 21.46
CA THR A 314 1.52 3.86 21.23
C THR A 314 2.75 2.96 21.11
N TYR A 315 2.57 1.64 21.25
CA TYR A 315 3.61 0.66 20.97
C TYR A 315 3.27 -0.06 19.67
N VAL A 316 4.04 0.21 18.64
CA VAL A 316 3.78 -0.24 17.25
C VAL A 316 5.05 -0.82 16.66
N ASN A 317 4.94 -2.00 16.05
CA ASN A 317 6.03 -2.62 15.30
C ASN A 317 7.34 -2.79 16.10
N GLY A 318 7.21 -3.12 17.39
CA GLY A 318 8.35 -3.33 18.28
C GLY A 318 8.98 -2.06 18.85
N GLY A 319 8.39 -0.87 18.63
CA GLY A 319 8.90 0.40 19.16
C GLY A 319 7.79 1.31 19.70
N PHE A 320 8.16 2.29 20.51
CA PHE A 320 7.25 3.35 20.91
C PHE A 320 7.05 4.33 19.76
N GLN A 321 5.82 4.76 19.53
CA GLN A 321 5.48 5.78 18.53
C GLN A 321 4.81 6.95 19.23
N ILE A 322 5.35 8.16 19.04
CA ILE A 322 4.76 9.42 19.51
C ILE A 322 4.12 10.10 18.31
N SER A 323 2.83 10.36 18.38
CA SER A 323 2.04 10.98 17.30
C SER A 323 1.58 12.39 17.67
N SER A 324 1.47 13.28 16.68
CA SER A 324 0.80 14.56 16.87
C SER A 324 -0.69 14.35 17.11
N SER A 325 -1.32 15.27 17.85
CA SER A 325 -2.77 15.30 18.05
C SER A 325 -3.53 15.95 16.89
N THR A 326 -2.83 16.57 15.95
CA THR A 326 -3.40 17.20 14.75
C THR A 326 -3.09 16.37 13.51
N THR A 327 -3.85 16.58 12.44
CA THR A 327 -3.66 15.95 11.14
C THR A 327 -3.42 16.99 10.06
N GLY A 328 -2.88 16.56 8.92
CA GLY A 328 -2.68 17.43 7.76
C GLY A 328 -1.23 17.89 7.61
N ALA A 329 -0.97 18.71 6.59
CA ALA A 329 0.38 19.11 6.21
C ALA A 329 1.11 19.99 7.25
N GLY A 330 0.37 20.57 8.20
CA GLY A 330 0.96 21.35 9.29
C GLY A 330 1.33 20.51 10.52
N SER A 331 0.90 19.27 10.58
CA SER A 331 1.20 18.37 11.70
C SER A 331 2.66 17.92 11.65
N PHE A 332 3.36 18.04 12.78
CA PHE A 332 4.74 17.55 12.91
C PHE A 332 5.05 17.05 14.33
N VAL A 333 6.04 16.17 14.43
CA VAL A 333 6.64 15.69 15.68
C VAL A 333 8.14 15.59 15.45
N ASP A 334 8.95 16.27 16.28
CA ASP A 334 10.40 16.15 16.23
C ASP A 334 10.91 14.94 17.01
N PHE A 335 12.15 14.53 16.72
CA PHE A 335 12.80 13.47 17.47
C PHE A 335 12.91 13.84 18.95
N PRO A 336 12.44 12.96 19.85
CA PRO A 336 12.54 13.19 21.28
C PRO A 336 13.98 13.37 21.76
N THR A 337 14.12 14.21 22.79
CA THR A 337 15.38 14.46 23.49
C THR A 337 15.25 14.07 24.96
N GLY A 338 16.33 14.15 25.73
CA GLY A 338 16.37 13.75 27.13
C GLY A 338 17.04 12.37 27.32
N THR A 339 17.20 11.98 28.57
CA THR A 339 17.96 10.75 28.93
C THR A 339 17.18 9.47 28.58
N LEU A 340 15.84 9.53 28.55
CA LEU A 340 14.97 8.39 28.25
C LEU A 340 14.95 8.06 26.74
N ALA A 341 14.96 9.08 25.87
CA ALA A 341 14.80 8.90 24.44
C ALA A 341 15.77 7.89 23.80
N PRO A 342 17.09 7.91 24.06
CA PRO A 342 18.00 6.90 23.51
C PRO A 342 17.80 5.51 24.13
N LEU A 343 17.36 5.42 25.40
CA LEU A 343 17.13 4.13 26.07
C LEU A 343 15.96 3.34 25.46
N ILE A 344 14.98 4.04 24.91
CA ILE A 344 13.79 3.44 24.27
C ILE A 344 13.81 3.62 22.73
N ASN A 345 14.98 3.81 22.17
CA ASN A 345 15.25 3.92 20.73
C ASN A 345 14.45 5.02 19.98
N LEU A 346 14.08 6.12 20.63
CA LEU A 346 13.32 7.21 20.06
C LEU A 346 14.18 8.32 19.40
N THR A 347 15.49 8.15 19.32
CA THR A 347 16.38 9.12 18.67
C THR A 347 16.71 8.65 17.24
N GLN A 348 17.03 9.58 16.35
CA GLN A 348 17.49 9.26 15.00
C GLN A 348 18.72 8.32 15.02
N ALA A 349 19.64 8.54 15.96
CA ALA A 349 20.84 7.72 16.11
C ALA A 349 20.55 6.27 16.53
N THR A 350 19.41 6.01 17.18
CA THR A 350 18.97 4.66 17.60
C THR A 350 17.98 4.04 16.62
N GLY A 351 17.81 4.61 15.43
CA GLY A 351 17.01 4.05 14.36
C GLY A 351 15.53 4.50 14.37
N ALA A 352 15.20 5.56 15.09
CA ALA A 352 13.87 6.12 15.03
C ALA A 352 13.57 6.70 13.63
N VAL A 353 12.31 6.60 13.22
CA VAL A 353 11.79 7.06 11.92
C VAL A 353 10.75 8.14 12.17
N GLN A 354 10.86 9.24 11.42
CA GLN A 354 9.90 10.33 11.43
C GLN A 354 8.97 10.23 10.21
N SER A 355 7.69 10.42 10.43
CA SER A 355 6.68 10.67 9.40
C SER A 355 6.10 12.05 9.58
N LEU A 356 6.07 12.85 8.53
CA LEU A 356 5.36 14.13 8.55
C LEU A 356 3.86 13.91 8.42
N GLY A 357 3.07 14.84 8.92
CA GLY A 357 1.65 14.86 8.65
C GLY A 357 1.38 15.21 7.17
N ALA A 358 0.25 14.75 6.66
CA ALA A 358 -0.16 15.05 5.30
C ALA A 358 -1.66 15.29 5.19
N ALA A 359 -2.06 16.14 4.28
CA ALA A 359 -3.44 16.23 3.81
C ALA A 359 -3.83 14.95 3.03
N ALA A 360 -5.12 14.77 2.78
CA ALA A 360 -5.59 13.73 1.86
C ALA A 360 -4.85 13.87 0.51
N ALA A 361 -4.34 12.76 0.00
CA ALA A 361 -3.51 12.75 -1.19
C ALA A 361 -4.35 12.95 -2.46
N VAL A 362 -3.75 13.63 -3.43
CA VAL A 362 -4.27 13.76 -4.79
C VAL A 362 -3.39 12.92 -5.71
N PRO A 363 -3.93 11.97 -6.50
CA PRO A 363 -3.16 10.99 -7.25
C PRO A 363 -1.98 11.57 -8.04
N ALA A 364 -2.20 12.60 -8.85
CA ALA A 364 -1.15 13.18 -9.69
C ALA A 364 0.01 13.77 -8.88
N THR A 365 -0.28 14.56 -7.86
CA THR A 365 0.74 15.19 -6.99
C THR A 365 1.47 14.13 -6.17
N PHE A 366 0.73 13.15 -5.63
CA PHE A 366 1.29 12.07 -4.85
C PHE A 366 2.27 11.23 -5.68
N MET A 367 1.85 10.77 -6.86
CA MET A 367 2.70 9.95 -7.73
C MET A 367 3.93 10.72 -8.26
N ALA A 368 3.79 12.03 -8.55
CA ALA A 368 4.95 12.86 -8.87
C ALA A 368 5.94 12.94 -7.71
N GLY A 369 5.46 13.02 -6.46
CA GLY A 369 6.27 12.91 -5.25
C GLY A 369 7.01 11.59 -5.16
N ILE A 370 6.33 10.46 -5.38
CA ILE A 370 6.94 9.12 -5.39
C ILE A 370 8.06 9.03 -6.43
N VAL A 371 7.80 9.48 -7.67
CA VAL A 371 8.80 9.47 -8.75
C VAL A 371 10.01 10.35 -8.42
N SER A 372 9.84 11.41 -7.62
CA SER A 372 10.97 12.23 -7.16
C SER A 372 11.86 11.53 -6.14
N VAL A 373 11.31 10.59 -5.35
CA VAL A 373 12.02 9.81 -4.33
C VAL A 373 12.66 8.57 -4.94
N ASP A 374 11.89 7.79 -5.70
CA ASP A 374 12.36 6.58 -6.38
C ASP A 374 11.68 6.43 -7.75
N ARG A 375 12.49 6.19 -8.79
CA ARG A 375 12.03 5.98 -10.17
C ARG A 375 12.23 4.56 -10.66
N ASN A 376 12.86 3.69 -9.86
CA ASN A 376 13.22 2.34 -10.29
C ASN A 376 12.08 1.34 -10.05
N TRP A 377 10.94 1.62 -10.64
CA TRP A 377 9.78 0.73 -10.68
C TRP A 377 9.03 0.90 -12.01
N ALA A 378 8.24 -0.10 -12.39
CA ALA A 378 7.56 -0.11 -13.69
C ALA A 378 6.03 -0.20 -13.55
N THR A 379 5.55 -0.89 -12.53
CA THR A 379 4.13 -1.13 -12.30
C THR A 379 3.74 -0.68 -10.91
N PHE A 380 2.50 -0.21 -10.73
CA PHE A 380 1.95 0.00 -9.41
C PHE A 380 0.51 -0.48 -9.29
N GLU A 381 0.13 -0.84 -8.06
CA GLU A 381 -1.23 -1.16 -7.67
C GLU A 381 -1.61 -0.42 -6.38
N THR A 382 -2.91 -0.25 -6.15
CA THR A 382 -3.46 0.23 -4.88
C THR A 382 -3.99 -0.98 -4.10
N LEU A 383 -3.54 -1.15 -2.83
CA LEU A 383 -4.02 -2.22 -1.95
C LEU A 383 -5.39 -1.88 -1.31
N PHE A 384 -6.01 -0.84 -1.77
CA PHE A 384 -7.31 -0.32 -1.34
C PHE A 384 -8.08 0.14 -2.58
N ASP A 385 -9.39 0.24 -2.48
CA ASP A 385 -10.19 0.89 -3.52
C ASP A 385 -10.12 2.42 -3.34
N PRO A 386 -9.52 3.17 -4.29
CA PRO A 386 -9.40 4.62 -4.18
C PRO A 386 -10.75 5.36 -4.14
N ASP A 387 -11.81 4.74 -4.68
CA ASP A 387 -13.16 5.31 -4.75
C ASP A 387 -14.09 4.80 -3.63
N GLY A 388 -13.55 4.00 -2.67
CA GLY A 388 -14.30 3.52 -1.50
C GLY A 388 -15.39 2.50 -1.82
N GLY A 389 -15.27 1.74 -2.89
CA GLY A 389 -16.17 0.66 -3.28
C GLY A 389 -17.22 1.03 -4.33
N SER A 390 -17.26 2.28 -4.79
CA SER A 390 -18.21 2.69 -5.84
C SER A 390 -17.68 3.86 -6.69
N GLY A 391 -17.88 3.77 -8.02
CA GLY A 391 -17.41 4.77 -8.98
C GLY A 391 -15.96 4.56 -9.41
N ASN A 392 -15.45 5.50 -10.22
CA ASN A 392 -14.13 5.40 -10.86
C ASN A 392 -13.37 6.73 -10.85
N THR A 393 -13.80 7.71 -10.06
CA THR A 393 -13.24 9.07 -10.10
C THR A 393 -11.75 9.08 -9.75
N GLN A 394 -11.36 8.45 -8.66
CA GLN A 394 -9.97 8.40 -8.21
C GLN A 394 -9.14 7.42 -9.07
N LYS A 395 -9.71 6.27 -9.45
CA LYS A 395 -9.07 5.34 -10.39
C LYS A 395 -8.72 6.04 -11.71
N LEU A 396 -9.63 6.87 -12.24
CA LEU A 396 -9.40 7.65 -13.47
C LEU A 396 -8.34 8.75 -13.28
N LEU A 397 -8.20 9.34 -12.08
CA LEU A 397 -7.12 10.29 -11.80
C LEU A 397 -5.74 9.61 -11.78
N PHE A 398 -5.62 8.40 -11.23
CA PHE A 398 -4.39 7.60 -11.36
C PHE A 398 -4.10 7.25 -12.83
N ALA A 399 -5.12 6.82 -13.58
CA ALA A 399 -5.00 6.52 -15.01
C ALA A 399 -4.57 7.76 -15.82
N ALA A 400 -5.12 8.94 -15.54
CA ALA A 400 -4.74 10.19 -16.17
C ALA A 400 -3.27 10.54 -15.88
N TRP A 401 -2.80 10.33 -14.64
CA TRP A 401 -1.40 10.52 -14.32
C TRP A 401 -0.50 9.57 -15.14
N VAL A 402 -0.83 8.27 -15.19
CA VAL A 402 -0.07 7.29 -15.98
C VAL A 402 -0.03 7.69 -17.47
N ASN A 403 -1.17 8.08 -18.03
CA ASN A 403 -1.25 8.53 -19.41
C ASN A 403 -0.33 9.74 -19.70
N SER A 404 -0.11 10.60 -18.70
CA SER A 404 0.80 11.76 -18.83
C SER A 404 2.28 11.41 -18.76
N THR A 405 2.65 10.19 -18.38
CA THR A 405 4.05 9.77 -18.15
C THR A 405 4.77 9.29 -19.41
N SER A 406 4.18 9.42 -20.58
CA SER A 406 4.76 8.96 -21.86
C SER A 406 5.17 7.48 -21.81
N TYR A 407 4.28 6.63 -21.36
CA TYR A 407 4.43 5.15 -21.28
C TYR A 407 5.58 4.68 -20.36
N GLN A 408 5.90 5.44 -19.29
CA GLN A 408 6.96 5.04 -18.35
C GLN A 408 6.48 4.06 -17.28
N PHE A 409 5.21 4.10 -16.91
CA PHE A 409 4.63 3.32 -15.82
C PHE A 409 3.33 2.65 -16.25
N ALA A 410 2.99 1.53 -15.61
CA ALA A 410 1.69 0.89 -15.76
C ALA A 410 0.92 0.88 -14.44
N TYR A 411 -0.35 1.28 -14.48
CA TYR A 411 -1.28 1.15 -13.37
C TYR A 411 -2.05 -0.16 -13.46
N LEU A 412 -1.86 -1.04 -12.49
CA LEU A 412 -2.58 -2.31 -12.37
C LEU A 412 -3.81 -2.04 -11.49
N CYS A 413 -4.94 -1.76 -12.12
CA CYS A 413 -6.13 -1.29 -11.44
C CYS A 413 -7.12 -2.42 -11.21
N THR A 414 -7.31 -2.79 -9.96
CA THR A 414 -8.38 -3.70 -9.56
C THR A 414 -9.73 -3.00 -9.62
N ASP A 415 -10.72 -3.65 -10.23
CA ASP A 415 -12.09 -3.18 -10.29
C ASP A 415 -13.07 -4.30 -9.90
N THR A 416 -14.10 -3.93 -9.14
CA THR A 416 -15.11 -4.87 -8.61
C THR A 416 -16.52 -4.59 -9.14
N ASP A 417 -16.66 -3.66 -10.09
CA ASP A 417 -17.94 -3.36 -10.74
C ASP A 417 -18.45 -4.60 -11.48
N ILE A 418 -19.70 -5.00 -11.20
CA ILE A 418 -20.32 -6.17 -11.82
C ILE A 418 -20.77 -5.90 -13.27
N THR A 419 -21.07 -4.65 -13.61
CA THR A 419 -21.71 -4.29 -14.89
C THR A 419 -20.93 -4.72 -16.14
N PRO A 420 -19.58 -4.67 -16.18
CA PRO A 420 -18.83 -5.17 -17.32
C PRO A 420 -18.85 -6.69 -17.51
N THR A 421 -19.36 -7.45 -16.54
CA THR A 421 -19.60 -8.90 -16.70
C THR A 421 -20.93 -9.20 -17.38
N GLU A 422 -21.88 -8.25 -17.34
CA GLU A 422 -23.26 -8.42 -17.78
C GLU A 422 -23.54 -7.86 -19.18
N SER A 423 -22.70 -6.90 -19.64
CA SER A 423 -22.88 -6.21 -20.93
C SER A 423 -21.56 -6.02 -21.64
N THR A 424 -21.57 -6.16 -22.98
CA THR A 424 -20.43 -5.83 -23.86
C THR A 424 -20.16 -4.31 -23.98
N THR A 425 -21.09 -3.47 -23.50
CA THR A 425 -21.02 -2.00 -23.56
C THR A 425 -21.40 -1.39 -22.22
N ALA A 426 -20.62 -1.71 -21.17
CA ALA A 426 -20.78 -1.16 -19.84
C ALA A 426 -20.19 0.27 -19.76
N THR A 427 -20.93 1.27 -20.27
CA THR A 427 -20.45 2.65 -20.50
C THR A 427 -19.94 3.37 -19.25
N GLY A 428 -20.38 2.95 -18.05
CA GLY A 428 -19.91 3.48 -16.77
C GLY A 428 -18.71 2.76 -16.18
N SER A 429 -18.31 1.62 -16.74
CA SER A 429 -17.21 0.83 -16.21
C SER A 429 -15.84 1.44 -16.55
N LEU A 430 -14.85 1.23 -15.68
CA LEU A 430 -13.51 1.78 -15.82
C LEU A 430 -12.87 1.42 -17.16
N GLY A 431 -12.87 0.13 -17.52
CA GLY A 431 -12.22 -0.35 -18.75
C GLY A 431 -12.85 0.25 -20.01
N TYR A 432 -14.18 0.34 -20.07
CA TYR A 432 -14.88 0.99 -21.18
C TYR A 432 -14.49 2.46 -21.30
N ILE A 433 -14.52 3.22 -20.21
CA ILE A 433 -14.15 4.65 -20.19
C ILE A 433 -12.71 4.85 -20.69
N LEU A 434 -11.76 4.04 -20.23
CA LEU A 434 -10.36 4.10 -20.65
C LEU A 434 -10.19 3.79 -22.13
N GLY A 435 -10.93 2.82 -22.67
CA GLY A 435 -10.96 2.50 -24.10
C GLY A 435 -11.48 3.65 -24.94
N GLN A 436 -12.59 4.28 -24.52
CA GLN A 436 -13.17 5.42 -25.25
C GLN A 436 -12.30 6.68 -25.21
N SER A 437 -11.62 6.94 -24.10
CA SER A 437 -10.72 8.09 -23.94
C SER A 437 -9.32 7.86 -24.52
N ASN A 438 -9.01 6.68 -25.03
CA ASN A 438 -7.67 6.26 -25.47
C ASN A 438 -6.57 6.57 -24.43
N SER A 439 -6.94 6.48 -23.15
CA SER A 439 -6.00 6.67 -22.02
C SER A 439 -5.02 5.51 -21.97
N SER A 440 -3.73 5.78 -21.91
CA SER A 440 -2.68 4.76 -21.99
C SER A 440 -2.16 4.29 -20.64
N GLY A 441 -1.73 3.03 -20.56
CA GLY A 441 -0.90 2.52 -19.48
C GLY A 441 -1.66 1.99 -18.28
N THR A 442 -2.99 1.89 -18.33
CA THR A 442 -3.79 1.27 -17.27
C THR A 442 -4.21 -0.14 -17.68
N VAL A 443 -4.04 -1.10 -16.78
CA VAL A 443 -4.47 -2.50 -16.91
C VAL A 443 -5.69 -2.69 -16.02
N PRO A 444 -6.93 -2.63 -16.54
CA PRO A 444 -8.12 -2.91 -15.76
C PRO A 444 -8.20 -4.42 -15.47
N LEU A 445 -8.27 -4.78 -14.20
CA LEU A 445 -8.30 -6.17 -13.73
C LEU A 445 -9.57 -6.39 -12.92
N TRP A 446 -10.48 -7.19 -13.45
CA TRP A 446 -11.74 -7.46 -12.79
C TRP A 446 -11.63 -8.62 -11.79
N GLN A 447 -12.20 -8.39 -10.60
CA GLN A 447 -12.43 -9.44 -9.59
C GLN A 447 -13.74 -9.17 -8.84
N PRO A 448 -14.42 -10.21 -8.31
CA PRO A 448 -15.62 -10.02 -7.51
C PRO A 448 -15.29 -9.35 -6.17
N VAL A 449 -16.25 -8.67 -5.57
CA VAL A 449 -16.13 -8.09 -4.23
C VAL A 449 -15.76 -9.17 -3.23
N GLY A 450 -14.71 -8.94 -2.42
CA GLY A 450 -14.21 -9.91 -1.44
C GLY A 450 -13.51 -11.13 -2.04
N GLY A 451 -13.24 -11.13 -3.35
CA GLY A 451 -12.72 -12.28 -4.09
C GLY A 451 -11.30 -12.73 -3.74
N GLY A 452 -10.52 -11.91 -3.06
CA GLY A 452 -9.16 -12.27 -2.58
C GLY A 452 -8.21 -12.79 -3.65
N ASN A 453 -8.45 -12.48 -4.94
CA ASN A 453 -7.68 -13.11 -6.01
C ASN A 453 -6.42 -12.33 -6.46
N HIS A 454 -6.07 -11.25 -5.81
CA HIS A 454 -4.81 -10.50 -5.95
C HIS A 454 -4.21 -10.48 -7.38
N LEU A 455 -5.06 -10.36 -8.42
CA LEU A 455 -4.65 -10.46 -9.83
C LEU A 455 -3.70 -9.31 -10.22
N ALA A 456 -3.86 -8.12 -9.62
CA ALA A 456 -2.94 -7.01 -9.83
C ALA A 456 -1.53 -7.35 -9.34
N SER A 457 -1.40 -7.98 -8.16
CA SER A 457 -0.12 -8.45 -7.66
C SER A 457 0.51 -9.53 -8.53
N LEU A 458 -0.28 -10.44 -9.15
CA LEU A 458 0.22 -11.37 -10.16
C LEU A 458 0.70 -10.65 -11.42
N ALA A 459 0.00 -9.61 -11.88
CA ALA A 459 0.43 -8.81 -13.03
C ALA A 459 1.73 -8.04 -12.74
N ALA A 460 1.88 -7.49 -11.53
CA ALA A 460 3.13 -6.89 -11.08
C ALA A 460 4.27 -7.92 -10.99
N ALA A 461 3.98 -9.10 -10.42
CA ALA A 461 4.91 -10.23 -10.36
C ALA A 461 5.35 -10.69 -11.75
N PHE A 462 4.42 -10.79 -12.70
CA PHE A 462 4.72 -11.11 -14.09
C PHE A 462 5.73 -10.12 -14.69
N ALA A 463 5.45 -8.81 -14.61
CA ALA A 463 6.35 -7.78 -15.15
C ALA A 463 7.77 -7.89 -14.58
N ALA A 464 7.89 -8.09 -13.26
CA ALA A 464 9.17 -8.21 -12.57
C ALA A 464 9.90 -9.54 -12.85
N SER A 465 9.16 -10.57 -13.27
CA SER A 465 9.69 -11.93 -13.50
C SER A 465 10.04 -12.23 -14.95
N VAL A 466 9.79 -11.32 -15.91
CA VAL A 466 10.23 -11.51 -17.30
C VAL A 466 11.75 -11.52 -17.35
N ASN A 467 12.33 -12.59 -17.91
CA ASN A 467 13.78 -12.76 -17.99
C ASN A 467 14.31 -12.30 -19.37
N PHE A 468 14.48 -11.01 -19.53
CA PHE A 468 15.02 -10.42 -20.77
C PHE A 468 16.49 -10.79 -21.07
N ASN A 469 17.20 -11.44 -20.14
CA ASN A 469 18.56 -11.94 -20.40
C ASN A 469 18.56 -13.34 -21.08
N ALA A 470 17.44 -14.03 -21.08
CA ALA A 470 17.32 -15.33 -21.70
C ALA A 470 16.99 -15.20 -23.20
N THR A 471 17.48 -16.15 -24.01
CA THR A 471 17.05 -16.30 -25.41
C THR A 471 15.55 -16.61 -25.43
N ASN A 472 14.78 -15.88 -26.26
CA ASN A 472 13.32 -15.91 -26.27
C ASN A 472 12.70 -15.71 -24.87
N GLY A 473 13.32 -14.86 -24.06
CA GLY A 473 12.91 -14.58 -22.68
C GLY A 473 11.65 -13.74 -22.53
N ARG A 474 11.14 -13.15 -23.62
CA ARG A 474 9.84 -12.49 -23.68
C ARG A 474 8.73 -13.47 -23.25
N ALA A 475 7.76 -12.97 -22.51
CA ALA A 475 6.60 -13.74 -22.08
C ALA A 475 5.31 -12.94 -22.33
N THR A 476 4.18 -13.61 -22.50
CA THR A 476 2.86 -12.98 -22.47
C THR A 476 2.21 -13.15 -21.11
N PHE A 477 1.41 -12.17 -20.68
CA PHE A 477 0.66 -12.25 -19.41
C PHE A 477 -0.51 -13.24 -19.50
N ALA A 478 -1.13 -13.36 -20.68
CA ALA A 478 -2.13 -14.40 -20.91
C ALA A 478 -1.58 -15.79 -20.57
N TYR A 479 -2.43 -16.63 -19.99
CA TYR A 479 -2.11 -18.01 -19.56
C TYR A 479 -1.09 -18.12 -18.41
N LYS A 480 -0.73 -17.01 -17.75
CA LYS A 480 0.05 -17.10 -16.52
C LYS A 480 -0.85 -17.50 -15.36
N SER A 481 -0.32 -18.40 -14.54
CA SER A 481 -1.00 -18.93 -13.37
C SER A 481 -0.11 -18.84 -12.14
N GLN A 482 -0.74 -18.90 -10.98
CA GLN A 482 -0.04 -19.00 -9.69
C GLN A 482 -0.91 -19.77 -8.70
N ALA A 483 -0.28 -20.59 -7.87
CA ALA A 483 -0.96 -21.30 -6.79
C ALA A 483 -1.52 -20.28 -5.76
N GLY A 484 -2.73 -20.50 -5.30
CA GLY A 484 -3.38 -19.63 -4.29
C GLY A 484 -4.23 -18.51 -4.88
N ILE A 485 -4.23 -18.28 -6.20
CA ILE A 485 -5.18 -17.36 -6.84
C ILE A 485 -6.42 -18.15 -7.28
N VAL A 486 -7.58 -17.71 -6.82
CA VAL A 486 -8.87 -18.33 -7.12
C VAL A 486 -9.45 -17.73 -8.40
N PRO A 487 -10.00 -18.52 -9.34
CA PRO A 487 -10.64 -17.99 -10.53
C PRO A 487 -11.83 -17.07 -10.19
N ALA A 488 -11.83 -15.90 -10.79
CA ALA A 488 -12.90 -14.92 -10.67
C ALA A 488 -14.01 -15.16 -11.70
N VAL A 489 -13.66 -15.72 -12.87
CA VAL A 489 -14.56 -15.91 -14.01
C VAL A 489 -14.59 -17.37 -14.45
N THR A 490 -15.81 -17.94 -14.49
CA THR A 490 -16.08 -19.31 -14.95
C THR A 490 -17.11 -19.35 -16.09
N SER A 491 -17.70 -18.20 -16.45
CA SER A 491 -18.68 -18.05 -17.52
C SER A 491 -18.05 -17.48 -18.78
N ALA A 492 -18.22 -18.14 -19.92
CA ALA A 492 -17.76 -17.67 -21.22
C ALA A 492 -18.40 -16.32 -21.61
N THR A 493 -19.68 -16.12 -21.28
CA THR A 493 -20.39 -14.85 -21.55
C THR A 493 -19.79 -13.72 -20.74
N ALA A 494 -19.58 -13.93 -19.42
CA ALA A 494 -18.97 -12.90 -18.57
C ALA A 494 -17.54 -12.56 -19.03
N LEU A 495 -16.76 -13.57 -19.42
CA LEU A 495 -15.43 -13.37 -20.00
C LEU A 495 -15.47 -12.54 -21.29
N SER A 496 -16.36 -12.88 -22.21
CA SER A 496 -16.52 -12.14 -23.48
C SER A 496 -16.91 -10.68 -23.23
N ASN A 497 -17.83 -10.44 -22.28
CA ASN A 497 -18.25 -9.11 -21.90
C ASN A 497 -17.09 -8.29 -21.29
N LEU A 498 -16.32 -8.89 -20.37
CA LEU A 498 -15.16 -8.26 -19.75
C LEU A 498 -14.11 -7.87 -20.80
N ILE A 499 -13.78 -8.78 -21.74
CA ILE A 499 -12.83 -8.51 -22.84
C ILE A 499 -13.31 -7.35 -23.68
N ALA A 500 -14.61 -7.30 -24.06
CA ALA A 500 -15.20 -6.23 -24.85
C ALA A 500 -15.12 -4.86 -24.15
N ASN A 501 -15.14 -4.84 -22.81
CA ASN A 501 -14.97 -3.65 -21.99
C ASN A 501 -13.50 -3.37 -21.59
N GLY A 502 -12.52 -4.12 -22.11
CA GLY A 502 -11.09 -3.87 -21.89
C GLY A 502 -10.53 -4.43 -20.57
N TYR A 503 -11.20 -5.39 -19.95
CA TYR A 503 -10.75 -6.00 -18.69
C TYR A 503 -9.99 -7.31 -18.89
N GLY A 504 -8.94 -7.50 -18.06
CA GLY A 504 -8.37 -8.80 -17.76
C GLY A 504 -8.98 -9.42 -16.51
N SER A 505 -8.96 -10.75 -16.41
CA SER A 505 -9.46 -11.48 -15.25
C SER A 505 -8.70 -12.80 -15.05
N TYR A 506 -8.85 -13.42 -13.87
CA TYR A 506 -8.34 -14.77 -13.63
C TYR A 506 -9.46 -15.77 -13.88
N VAL A 507 -9.27 -16.65 -14.85
CA VAL A 507 -10.32 -17.50 -15.40
C VAL A 507 -10.09 -18.97 -15.09
N ALA A 508 -11.16 -19.76 -15.03
CA ALA A 508 -11.13 -21.20 -15.06
C ALA A 508 -11.66 -21.71 -16.40
N ALA A 509 -10.90 -22.55 -17.07
CA ALA A 509 -11.28 -23.27 -18.28
C ALA A 509 -11.17 -24.76 -18.04
N ALA A 510 -12.06 -25.56 -18.63
CA ALA A 510 -12.05 -27.02 -18.46
C ALA A 510 -12.45 -27.75 -19.74
N THR A 511 -11.94 -28.96 -19.86
CA THR A 511 -12.46 -30.01 -20.73
C THR A 511 -12.98 -31.18 -19.90
N ALA A 512 -13.52 -32.20 -20.52
CA ALA A 512 -13.99 -33.39 -19.81
C ALA A 512 -12.91 -34.07 -18.95
N GLY A 513 -11.64 -33.90 -19.29
CA GLY A 513 -10.51 -34.61 -18.64
C GLY A 513 -9.46 -33.66 -18.01
N GLY A 514 -9.63 -32.33 -18.07
CA GLY A 514 -8.64 -31.41 -17.56
C GLY A 514 -9.21 -30.04 -17.25
N ALA A 515 -8.62 -29.35 -16.26
CA ALA A 515 -8.97 -28.00 -15.87
C ALA A 515 -7.71 -27.12 -15.79
N TRP A 516 -7.86 -25.86 -16.18
CA TRP A 516 -6.79 -24.85 -16.17
C TRP A 516 -7.29 -23.58 -15.52
N GLN A 517 -6.39 -22.87 -14.82
CA GLN A 517 -6.66 -21.58 -14.20
C GLN A 517 -5.52 -20.62 -14.57
N PHE A 518 -5.86 -19.44 -15.10
CA PHE A 518 -4.86 -18.51 -15.60
C PHE A 518 -5.42 -17.10 -15.78
N ALA A 519 -4.52 -16.11 -15.87
CA ALA A 519 -4.84 -14.73 -16.25
C ALA A 519 -5.16 -14.65 -17.75
N TYR A 520 -6.20 -13.89 -18.13
CA TYR A 520 -6.60 -13.72 -19.53
C TYR A 520 -7.41 -12.43 -19.71
N PRO A 521 -7.30 -11.69 -20.84
CA PRO A 521 -6.35 -11.88 -21.96
C PRO A 521 -5.05 -11.10 -21.78
N GLY A 522 -4.92 -10.21 -20.76
CA GLY A 522 -3.74 -9.37 -20.56
C GLY A 522 -3.75 -8.08 -21.37
N GLN A 523 -4.91 -7.44 -21.45
CA GLN A 523 -5.07 -6.13 -22.10
C GLN A 523 -4.48 -5.01 -21.26
N ILE A 524 -4.04 -3.94 -21.94
CA ILE A 524 -3.70 -2.63 -21.35
C ILE A 524 -4.39 -1.55 -22.18
N SER A 525 -4.80 -0.48 -21.53
CA SER A 525 -5.43 0.65 -22.21
C SER A 525 -4.44 1.41 -23.09
N GLY A 526 -4.93 2.02 -24.17
CA GLY A 526 -4.16 2.83 -25.11
C GLY A 526 -3.53 2.03 -26.26
N PRO A 527 -2.56 2.61 -26.99
CA PRO A 527 -2.10 2.12 -28.29
C PRO A 527 -1.34 0.79 -28.25
N PHE A 528 -0.81 0.39 -27.12
CA PHE A 528 -0.11 -0.90 -27.00
C PHE A 528 -1.07 -2.09 -27.02
N ALA A 529 -2.31 -1.93 -26.57
CA ALA A 529 -3.35 -2.94 -26.45
C ALA A 529 -3.01 -4.14 -25.53
N TRP A 530 -1.74 -4.54 -25.43
CA TRP A 530 -1.27 -5.70 -24.65
C TRP A 530 -0.25 -5.30 -23.57
N PHE A 531 -0.43 -5.82 -22.39
CA PHE A 531 0.42 -5.51 -21.23
C PHE A 531 1.86 -6.00 -21.42
N ASP A 532 2.04 -7.17 -22.02
CA ASP A 532 3.37 -7.69 -22.33
C ASP A 532 4.12 -6.82 -23.36
N SER A 533 3.46 -6.34 -24.39
CA SER A 533 4.05 -5.39 -25.36
C SER A 533 4.46 -4.08 -24.69
N PHE A 534 3.66 -3.59 -23.76
CA PHE A 534 4.00 -2.40 -22.96
C PHE A 534 5.25 -2.63 -22.08
N ILE A 535 5.35 -3.77 -21.39
CA ILE A 535 6.52 -4.13 -20.59
C ILE A 535 7.77 -4.32 -21.45
N ASN A 536 7.63 -4.91 -22.64
CA ASN A 536 8.71 -5.09 -23.59
C ASN A 536 9.30 -3.76 -24.06
N GLN A 537 8.45 -2.77 -24.37
CA GLN A 537 8.92 -1.45 -24.77
C GLN A 537 9.60 -0.71 -23.61
N LEU A 538 9.11 -0.83 -22.36
CA LEU A 538 9.79 -0.27 -21.18
C LEU A 538 11.24 -0.78 -21.08
N TRP A 539 11.41 -2.10 -21.22
CA TRP A 539 12.73 -2.71 -21.18
C TRP A 539 13.62 -2.21 -22.33
N LEU A 540 13.13 -2.22 -23.57
CA LEU A 540 13.92 -1.82 -24.76
C LEU A 540 14.33 -0.34 -24.68
N ASN A 541 13.42 0.54 -24.30
CA ASN A 541 13.70 1.97 -24.16
C ASN A 541 14.75 2.23 -23.06
N ASN A 542 14.68 1.52 -21.93
CA ASN A 542 15.69 1.62 -20.89
C ASN A 542 17.07 1.17 -21.40
N GLN A 543 17.16 0.07 -22.15
CA GLN A 543 18.41 -0.39 -22.75
C GLN A 543 18.99 0.64 -23.72
N CYS A 544 18.15 1.23 -24.57
CA CYS A 544 18.58 2.30 -25.48
C CYS A 544 19.10 3.54 -24.73
N GLN A 545 18.41 3.94 -23.66
CA GLN A 545 18.80 5.09 -22.84
C GLN A 545 20.17 4.86 -22.16
N ILE A 546 20.36 3.68 -21.53
CA ILE A 546 21.63 3.31 -20.89
C ILE A 546 22.75 3.33 -21.93
N ALA A 547 22.54 2.70 -23.09
CA ALA A 547 23.55 2.60 -24.13
C ALA A 547 23.95 4.00 -24.68
N LEU A 548 22.99 4.88 -24.94
CA LEU A 548 23.27 6.23 -25.42
C LEU A 548 23.89 7.13 -24.36
N MET A 549 23.47 7.02 -23.09
CA MET A 549 24.12 7.74 -21.99
C MET A 549 25.57 7.27 -21.81
N THR A 550 25.82 5.97 -21.88
CA THR A 550 27.18 5.41 -21.84
C THR A 550 28.03 5.94 -23.00
N LEU A 551 27.46 6.01 -24.19
CA LEU A 551 28.16 6.61 -25.35
C LEU A 551 28.56 8.06 -25.06
N LEU A 552 27.60 8.91 -24.63
CA LEU A 552 27.85 10.33 -24.37
C LEU A 552 28.88 10.57 -23.27
N THR A 553 28.93 9.71 -22.25
CA THR A 553 29.86 9.84 -21.12
C THR A 553 31.24 9.24 -21.39
N SER A 554 31.36 8.29 -22.34
CA SER A 554 32.61 7.59 -22.63
C SER A 554 33.49 8.25 -23.71
N ILE A 555 32.90 9.13 -24.54
CA ILE A 555 33.62 9.80 -25.61
C ILE A 555 33.80 11.29 -25.33
N GLY A 556 34.95 11.85 -25.73
CA GLY A 556 35.23 13.27 -25.52
C GLY A 556 34.36 14.20 -26.40
N ARG A 557 33.89 13.73 -27.53
CA ARG A 557 33.02 14.50 -28.46
C ARG A 557 32.28 13.59 -29.44
N LEU A 558 30.99 13.81 -29.59
CA LEU A 558 30.14 13.19 -30.64
C LEU A 558 29.88 14.24 -31.75
N PRO A 559 30.52 14.13 -32.94
CA PRO A 559 30.40 15.15 -33.98
C PRO A 559 29.15 14.99 -34.84
N TYR A 560 28.63 16.10 -35.40
CA TYR A 560 27.51 16.08 -36.33
C TYR A 560 27.95 15.73 -37.75
N ASN A 561 28.50 14.53 -37.95
CA ASN A 561 28.94 14.01 -39.24
C ASN A 561 28.72 12.49 -39.31
N LEU A 562 29.14 11.87 -40.41
CA LEU A 562 28.97 10.42 -40.62
C LEU A 562 29.62 9.59 -39.50
N ALA A 563 30.74 10.00 -38.94
CA ALA A 563 31.40 9.28 -37.85
C ALA A 563 30.59 9.31 -36.55
N GLY A 564 30.02 10.48 -36.20
CA GLY A 564 29.14 10.59 -35.04
C GLY A 564 27.83 9.81 -35.20
N TYR A 565 27.21 9.86 -36.38
CA TYR A 565 26.01 9.09 -36.68
C TYR A 565 26.29 7.58 -36.73
N ALA A 566 27.47 7.16 -37.22
CA ALA A 566 27.90 5.78 -37.14
C ALA A 566 28.13 5.29 -35.72
N ALA A 567 28.66 6.14 -34.83
CA ALA A 567 28.80 5.81 -33.41
C ALA A 567 27.44 5.58 -32.72
N ILE A 568 26.45 6.45 -32.95
CA ILE A 568 25.08 6.25 -32.45
C ILE A 568 24.51 4.94 -33.00
N ARG A 569 24.62 4.70 -34.30
CA ARG A 569 24.14 3.47 -34.93
C ARG A 569 24.80 2.24 -34.31
N GLN A 570 26.12 2.21 -34.21
CA GLN A 570 26.86 1.09 -33.63
C GLN A 570 26.47 0.82 -32.18
N THR A 571 26.26 1.88 -31.38
CA THR A 571 25.83 1.75 -29.98
C THR A 571 24.47 1.10 -29.85
N LEU A 572 23.50 1.49 -30.69
CA LEU A 572 22.15 0.96 -30.64
C LEU A 572 22.02 -0.44 -31.29
N THR A 573 22.74 -0.69 -32.39
CA THR A 573 22.56 -1.93 -33.17
C THR A 573 23.68 -2.95 -33.03
N GLY A 574 24.91 -2.52 -32.73
CA GLY A 574 26.06 -3.44 -32.49
C GLY A 574 26.32 -4.45 -33.61
N GLY A 575 25.89 -4.17 -34.84
CA GLY A 575 25.92 -5.15 -35.93
C GLY A 575 24.86 -6.24 -35.82
N ALA A 576 23.75 -5.96 -35.13
CA ALA A 576 22.65 -6.89 -34.90
C ALA A 576 22.10 -7.51 -36.20
N GLN A 577 21.90 -8.82 -36.19
CA GLN A 577 21.28 -9.59 -37.28
C GLN A 577 20.24 -10.55 -36.70
N ALA A 578 19.19 -10.81 -37.47
CA ALA A 578 18.15 -11.76 -37.10
C ALA A 578 18.74 -13.19 -36.92
N GLY A 579 18.40 -13.85 -35.84
CA GLY A 579 18.83 -15.24 -35.56
C GLY A 579 20.26 -15.40 -34.98
N ALA A 580 20.99 -14.30 -34.74
CA ALA A 580 22.30 -14.36 -34.08
C ALA A 580 22.16 -14.55 -32.58
N VAL A 581 22.95 -15.45 -31.99
CA VAL A 581 23.08 -15.54 -30.52
C VAL A 581 23.98 -14.39 -30.05
N VAL A 582 23.46 -13.56 -29.16
CA VAL A 582 24.15 -12.36 -28.66
C VAL A 582 24.53 -12.55 -27.19
N LEU A 583 25.81 -12.44 -26.87
CA LEU A 583 26.32 -12.47 -25.50
C LEU A 583 26.41 -11.06 -24.92
N PRO A 584 26.14 -10.83 -23.63
CA PRO A 584 26.34 -9.53 -23.00
C PRO A 584 27.82 -9.11 -22.93
N PRO A 585 28.13 -7.80 -23.01
CA PRO A 585 27.21 -6.68 -23.24
C PRO A 585 26.76 -6.58 -24.71
N ALA A 586 25.48 -6.68 -24.92
CA ALA A 586 24.86 -6.59 -26.26
C ALA A 586 24.30 -5.19 -26.49
N SER A 587 24.26 -4.75 -27.76
CA SER A 587 23.52 -3.54 -28.10
C SER A 587 22.00 -3.75 -27.84
N PRO A 588 21.23 -2.67 -27.59
CA PRO A 588 19.79 -2.77 -27.32
C PRO A 588 19.03 -3.58 -28.38
N VAL A 589 19.30 -3.34 -29.66
CA VAL A 589 18.63 -4.06 -30.77
C VAL A 589 19.04 -5.53 -30.80
N ALA A 590 20.34 -5.83 -30.61
CA ALA A 590 20.82 -7.21 -30.58
C ALA A 590 20.23 -8.01 -29.39
N ALA A 591 20.19 -7.39 -28.22
CA ALA A 591 19.54 -7.96 -27.03
C ALA A 591 18.02 -8.16 -27.25
N GLY A 592 17.34 -7.20 -27.88
CA GLY A 592 15.93 -7.28 -28.23
C GLY A 592 15.59 -8.40 -29.22
N LEU A 593 16.47 -8.64 -30.20
CA LEU A 593 16.36 -9.80 -31.11
C LEU A 593 16.57 -11.13 -30.36
N ASN A 594 17.55 -11.20 -29.46
CA ASN A 594 17.86 -12.41 -28.72
C ASN A 594 16.72 -12.82 -27.79
N ASN A 595 16.10 -11.88 -27.08
CA ASN A 595 15.05 -12.17 -26.10
C ASN A 595 13.63 -12.16 -26.68
N GLY A 596 13.46 -11.85 -27.95
CA GLY A 596 12.19 -11.86 -28.67
C GLY A 596 11.36 -10.58 -28.53
N VAL A 597 11.86 -9.53 -27.87
CA VAL A 597 11.21 -8.20 -27.86
C VAL A 597 11.13 -7.61 -29.26
N ILE A 598 12.16 -7.82 -30.05
CA ILE A 598 12.20 -7.51 -31.49
C ILE A 598 12.04 -8.81 -32.25
N THR A 599 10.99 -8.91 -33.08
CA THR A 599 10.65 -10.15 -33.77
C THR A 599 10.84 -9.98 -35.30
N PRO A 600 11.78 -10.72 -35.92
CA PRO A 600 11.95 -10.70 -37.37
C PRO A 600 10.87 -11.55 -38.07
N ASN A 601 10.75 -11.37 -39.38
CA ASN A 601 9.83 -12.10 -40.27
C ASN A 601 8.34 -11.94 -39.91
N VAL A 602 7.98 -10.78 -39.37
CA VAL A 602 6.58 -10.42 -39.11
C VAL A 602 6.04 -9.68 -40.33
N PRO A 603 4.96 -10.15 -40.98
CA PRO A 603 4.40 -9.46 -42.15
C PRO A 603 3.72 -8.15 -41.74
N LEU A 604 3.89 -7.13 -42.55
CA LEU A 604 3.17 -5.85 -42.43
C LEU A 604 1.92 -5.86 -43.31
N SER A 605 0.81 -5.29 -42.83
CA SER A 605 -0.31 -4.99 -43.72
C SER A 605 0.06 -3.89 -44.73
N ALA A 606 -0.74 -3.73 -45.79
CA ALA A 606 -0.51 -2.70 -46.78
C ALA A 606 -0.56 -1.29 -46.13
N GLU A 607 -1.48 -1.06 -45.22
CA GLU A 607 -1.64 0.21 -44.51
C GLU A 607 -0.44 0.46 -43.57
N GLN A 608 0.01 -0.54 -42.83
CA GLN A 608 1.21 -0.43 -42.00
C GLN A 608 2.45 -0.13 -42.82
N ALA A 609 2.62 -0.75 -43.99
CA ALA A 609 3.74 -0.51 -44.90
C ALA A 609 3.75 0.95 -45.40
N ILE A 610 2.58 1.52 -45.73
CA ILE A 610 2.45 2.94 -46.14
C ILE A 610 2.89 3.85 -45.01
N VAL A 611 2.39 3.65 -43.78
CA VAL A 611 2.73 4.45 -42.60
C VAL A 611 4.23 4.40 -42.33
N VAL A 612 4.81 3.19 -42.24
CA VAL A 612 6.23 2.97 -41.98
C VAL A 612 7.11 3.64 -43.04
N ASN A 613 6.79 3.48 -44.32
CA ASN A 613 7.53 4.12 -45.40
C ASN A 613 7.44 5.66 -45.34
N SER A 614 6.30 6.20 -44.94
CA SER A 614 6.12 7.65 -44.79
C SER A 614 6.97 8.25 -43.66
N LEU A 615 7.08 7.55 -42.54
CA LEU A 615 7.89 7.98 -41.40
C LEU A 615 9.39 8.08 -41.70
N ALA A 616 9.91 7.18 -42.51
CA ALA A 616 11.32 7.19 -42.93
C ALA A 616 11.60 7.98 -44.19
N GLY A 617 10.57 8.34 -44.96
CA GLY A 617 10.71 8.94 -46.31
C GLY A 617 11.37 7.98 -47.32
N LEU A 618 11.38 6.68 -47.07
CA LEU A 618 12.05 5.62 -47.85
C LEU A 618 11.20 4.36 -47.85
N THR A 619 11.39 3.49 -48.85
CA THR A 619 10.74 2.17 -48.90
C THR A 619 11.46 1.19 -47.93
N ILE A 620 11.13 1.22 -46.66
CA ILE A 620 11.77 0.43 -45.62
C ILE A 620 10.94 -0.76 -45.12
N ALA A 621 9.67 -0.83 -45.45
CA ALA A 621 8.75 -1.88 -44.99
C ALA A 621 9.26 -3.31 -45.22
N PRO A 622 9.85 -3.68 -46.38
CA PRO A 622 10.42 -5.02 -46.58
C PRO A 622 11.59 -5.31 -45.65
N THR A 623 12.46 -4.33 -45.41
CA THR A 623 13.61 -4.48 -44.49
C THR A 623 13.15 -4.63 -43.04
N LEU A 624 12.20 -3.78 -42.62
CA LEU A 624 11.63 -3.85 -41.27
C LEU A 624 10.96 -5.21 -41.02
N SER A 625 10.14 -5.67 -41.98
CA SER A 625 9.51 -6.99 -41.87
C SER A 625 10.53 -8.13 -41.76
N ALA A 626 11.56 -8.14 -42.61
CA ALA A 626 12.54 -9.21 -42.68
C ALA A 626 13.45 -9.29 -41.46
N GLN A 627 13.99 -8.15 -41.00
CA GLN A 627 14.95 -8.13 -39.88
C GLN A 627 14.36 -7.74 -38.52
N GLY A 628 13.10 -7.33 -38.49
CA GLY A 628 12.39 -6.98 -37.26
C GLY A 628 12.65 -5.55 -36.77
N TRP A 629 13.57 -4.80 -37.35
CA TRP A 629 13.90 -3.44 -36.93
C TRP A 629 14.43 -2.57 -38.07
N TYR A 630 14.35 -1.26 -37.88
CA TYR A 630 14.98 -0.26 -38.76
C TYR A 630 15.38 0.98 -37.96
N LEU A 631 16.64 1.42 -38.08
CA LEU A 631 17.17 2.62 -37.45
C LEU A 631 17.43 3.71 -38.48
N SER A 632 16.69 4.81 -38.38
CA SER A 632 16.90 6.04 -39.16
C SER A 632 17.63 7.09 -38.32
N ILE A 633 18.70 7.66 -38.85
CA ILE A 633 19.38 8.80 -38.24
C ILE A 633 19.46 9.86 -39.36
N GLN A 634 18.71 10.95 -39.21
CA GLN A 634 18.68 12.03 -40.17
C GLN A 634 19.76 13.07 -39.86
N PRO A 635 20.40 13.68 -40.87
CA PRO A 635 21.39 14.74 -40.64
C PRO A 635 20.78 15.90 -39.85
N ALA A 636 21.48 16.37 -38.82
CA ALA A 636 21.07 17.50 -38.01
C ALA A 636 21.04 18.80 -38.85
N THR A 637 19.97 19.59 -38.71
CA THR A 637 19.89 20.92 -39.35
C THR A 637 20.90 21.90 -38.72
N ALA A 638 21.13 23.03 -39.36
CA ALA A 638 22.03 24.05 -38.82
C ALA A 638 21.59 24.57 -37.46
N ALA A 639 20.26 24.73 -37.25
CA ALA A 639 19.68 25.15 -35.96
C ALA A 639 19.92 24.11 -34.85
N VAL A 640 19.67 22.81 -35.13
CA VAL A 640 19.92 21.70 -34.22
C VAL A 640 21.40 21.63 -33.82
N ARG A 641 22.32 21.77 -34.78
CA ARG A 641 23.76 21.80 -34.49
C ARG A 641 24.18 23.00 -33.65
N ALA A 642 23.62 24.19 -33.94
CA ALA A 642 23.90 25.39 -33.15
C ALA A 642 23.41 25.25 -31.70
N ALA A 643 22.25 24.64 -31.49
CA ALA A 643 21.68 24.37 -30.19
C ALA A 643 22.31 23.13 -29.48
N ARG A 644 23.22 22.40 -30.13
CA ARG A 644 23.83 21.16 -29.64
C ARG A 644 22.81 20.07 -29.25
N GLN A 645 21.68 20.02 -29.96
CA GLN A 645 20.60 19.07 -29.76
C GLN A 645 20.78 17.80 -30.59
N SER A 646 20.00 16.76 -30.26
CA SER A 646 20.03 15.48 -30.99
C SER A 646 19.63 15.63 -32.45
N PRO A 647 20.30 14.96 -33.40
CA PRO A 647 19.70 14.68 -34.69
C PRO A 647 18.43 13.86 -34.49
N THR A 648 17.55 13.83 -35.51
CA THR A 648 16.38 12.94 -35.48
C THR A 648 16.86 11.49 -35.58
N VAL A 649 16.62 10.71 -34.51
CA VAL A 649 16.91 9.29 -34.42
C VAL A 649 15.61 8.54 -34.19
N ILE A 650 15.25 7.63 -35.12
CA ILE A 650 14.02 6.85 -35.08
C ILE A 650 14.39 5.36 -35.14
N LEU A 651 14.07 4.61 -34.09
CA LEU A 651 14.14 3.16 -34.08
C LEU A 651 12.72 2.61 -34.27
N LEU A 652 12.48 1.96 -35.40
CA LEU A 652 11.26 1.18 -35.64
C LEU A 652 11.57 -0.28 -35.33
N TYR A 653 10.67 -0.97 -34.64
CA TYR A 653 10.82 -2.40 -34.36
C TYR A 653 9.49 -3.13 -34.44
N MET A 654 9.55 -4.41 -34.77
CA MET A 654 8.39 -5.28 -34.89
C MET A 654 8.17 -6.02 -33.59
N ASP A 655 7.00 -5.84 -33.00
CA ASP A 655 6.48 -6.69 -31.94
C ASP A 655 5.74 -7.87 -32.58
N GLY A 656 6.25 -9.08 -32.42
CA GLY A 656 5.64 -10.30 -32.99
C GLY A 656 4.33 -10.70 -32.33
N GLY A 657 3.95 -10.04 -31.24
CA GLY A 657 2.77 -10.40 -30.46
C GLY A 657 2.84 -11.81 -29.86
N ALA A 658 1.69 -12.32 -29.41
CA ALA A 658 1.52 -13.69 -28.93
C ALA A 658 0.18 -14.25 -29.41
N ILE A 659 0.18 -15.49 -29.90
CA ILE A 659 -1.06 -16.20 -30.28
C ILE A 659 -1.77 -16.57 -28.97
N GLN A 660 -3.01 -16.10 -28.79
CA GLN A 660 -3.81 -16.37 -27.61
C GLN A 660 -5.05 -17.24 -27.89
N GLN A 661 -5.34 -17.52 -29.18
CA GLN A 661 -6.43 -18.41 -29.59
C GLN A 661 -6.01 -19.20 -30.82
N ILE A 662 -6.34 -20.48 -30.85
CA ILE A 662 -6.08 -21.38 -31.98
C ILE A 662 -7.38 -22.05 -32.38
N ASP A 663 -7.86 -21.76 -33.58
CA ASP A 663 -9.00 -22.42 -34.21
C ASP A 663 -8.50 -23.43 -35.25
N MET A 664 -8.87 -24.68 -35.10
CA MET A 664 -8.44 -25.77 -35.99
C MET A 664 -9.64 -26.54 -36.55
N SER A 665 -9.72 -26.69 -37.85
CA SER A 665 -10.65 -27.60 -38.49
C SER A 665 -10.00 -28.98 -38.71
N SER A 666 -10.64 -30.03 -38.23
CA SER A 666 -10.22 -31.42 -38.50
C SER A 666 -11.22 -32.05 -39.43
N LEU A 667 -10.77 -32.50 -40.62
CA LEU A 667 -11.59 -33.11 -41.64
C LEU A 667 -11.14 -34.55 -41.84
N LEU A 668 -12.08 -35.52 -41.72
CA LEU A 668 -11.86 -36.89 -42.10
C LEU A 668 -12.07 -37.05 -43.60
N VAL A 669 -11.06 -37.50 -44.32
CA VAL A 669 -11.15 -37.92 -45.72
C VAL A 669 -11.20 -39.43 -45.76
N GLN A 670 -12.31 -40.02 -46.29
CA GLN A 670 -12.50 -41.45 -46.50
C GLN A 670 -12.11 -41.87 -47.91
#